data_dd54e32946f3ce902a0bd683965a678f
#
_entry.id   dd54e32946f3ce902a0bd683965a678f
#
_cell.length_a   1.000
_cell.length_b   1.000
_cell.length_c   1.000
_cell.angle_alpha   90.00
_cell.angle_beta   90.00
_cell.angle_gamma   90.00
#
_symmetry.space_group_name_H-M   'P 1'
#
loop_
_entity.id
_entity.type
_entity.pdbx_description
1 polymer ?
#
loop_
_entity_poly.entity_id
_entity_poly.type
_entity_poly.pdbx_seq_one_letter_code
_entity_poly.pdbx_strand_id
1 'polypeptide(L)'
;MLNDDIQREQKLKDIFDDARERNTQAKARSLGLPYLDLKKENIEPVALELVDEVVARNALIVPFQKQGDIVAVGVFDPNNADTINVISQLKNQHFDVRVFVVSKTSLDFAFDKYKLVPPKREQISDFINVTNFVPINFRDLNEYLAQIDSSNVTKILSLILKSAIEIDASDIHIDALEKECLIRFRIDGILFDVGKISTAVYKGIRDRIKLLASIKLNVQNASQDGRFTIQNKAILFEARVSTIPGPYGEFIAIRLLNPERMSFDLQSLGLGLDNVKLINSLLSTPAGMILATGPTGSGKTTTLYALLKRKISPGINIITIEDPIEYKLKGINQTQVDEEKGYDFPNGLRAIVRQDPDVIMVGEIRDQETAEMAVQSSLTGHLVFSTLHTNEASGAISRLIEMGVDRDIIPDALKLIIAQRLVRKLCPYCKEKYKPSAEIVQNIKDTLSILSPRAGIQIPNIITELYRAKGCEKCNWLGYKGQTGLFELLFVNSDIADLVRHNASIDEIREKAISLGMVPLFHAGLLEVLQGNTSLEEITRVAGDIDYVKLMFAKILDQTLTRGIVIDSKEISLVAKMINNLSLLETKIRDIKIADGFDLIFALALIYRASDIHIEPTDQQIVVRYRIDGVLEDKLKLPKELHKLYIQHIKNLAGLNVQVTDIVQEGRFKVTEE
;
A
#
# COMPACT_ATOMS: atom_id res chain seq x y z
N MET A 1 -29.74 -62.93 38.73
CA MET A 1 -29.74 -61.84 39.67
C MET A 1 -29.40 -60.50 39.01
N LEU A 2 -28.26 -60.32 38.34
CA LEU A 2 -27.96 -59.03 37.71
C LEU A 2 -28.93 -58.57 36.59
N ASN A 3 -29.48 -59.52 35.81
CA ASN A 3 -30.42 -59.20 34.73
C ASN A 3 -31.83 -58.86 35.26
N ASP A 4 -32.26 -59.44 36.39
CA ASP A 4 -33.57 -59.20 36.99
C ASP A 4 -33.63 -57.83 37.68
N ASP A 5 -32.50 -57.36 38.26
CA ASP A 5 -32.42 -56.05 38.91
C ASP A 5 -32.41 -54.94 37.84
N ILE A 6 -31.72 -55.11 36.71
CA ILE A 6 -31.74 -54.19 35.56
C ILE A 6 -33.13 -54.04 34.96
N GLN A 7 -33.84 -55.18 34.82
CA GLN A 7 -35.23 -55.17 34.31
C GLN A 7 -36.21 -54.52 35.31
N ARG A 8 -36.01 -54.69 36.61
CA ARG A 8 -36.80 -53.99 37.65
C ARG A 8 -36.54 -52.45 37.67
N GLU A 9 -35.29 -52.04 37.57
CA GLU A 9 -34.96 -50.61 37.47
C GLU A 9 -35.56 -49.98 36.21
N GLN A 10 -35.50 -50.71 35.09
CA GLN A 10 -36.08 -50.23 33.84
C GLN A 10 -37.62 -50.09 33.94
N LYS A 11 -38.33 -51.07 34.50
CA LYS A 11 -39.79 -51.00 34.72
C LYS A 11 -40.18 -49.88 35.69
N LEU A 12 -39.42 -49.66 36.77
CA LEU A 12 -39.66 -48.56 37.69
C LEU A 12 -39.48 -47.23 37.00
N LYS A 13 -38.45 -47.06 36.18
CA LYS A 13 -38.20 -45.88 35.41
C LYS A 13 -39.33 -45.56 34.43
N ASP A 14 -39.83 -46.58 33.73
CA ASP A 14 -40.97 -46.46 32.81
C ASP A 14 -42.26 -46.03 33.53
N ILE A 15 -42.53 -46.56 34.73
CA ILE A 15 -43.70 -46.19 35.55
C ILE A 15 -43.58 -44.73 36.03
N PHE A 16 -42.38 -44.27 36.40
CA PHE A 16 -42.15 -42.88 36.80
C PHE A 16 -42.24 -41.93 35.64
N ASP A 17 -41.76 -42.31 34.48
CA ASP A 17 -41.88 -41.52 33.25
C ASP A 17 -43.34 -41.38 32.81
N ASP A 18 -44.13 -42.45 32.84
CA ASP A 18 -45.56 -42.42 32.53
C ASP A 18 -46.34 -41.52 33.53
N ALA A 19 -45.99 -41.55 34.80
CA ALA A 19 -46.64 -40.68 35.81
C ALA A 19 -46.30 -39.19 35.55
N ARG A 20 -45.07 -38.89 35.18
CA ARG A 20 -44.64 -37.52 34.81
C ARG A 20 -45.34 -37.01 33.56
N GLU A 21 -45.50 -37.85 32.53
CA GLU A 21 -46.20 -37.48 31.30
C GLU A 21 -47.70 -37.21 31.58
N ARG A 22 -48.39 -38.02 32.41
CA ARG A 22 -49.78 -37.77 32.84
C ARG A 22 -49.93 -36.44 33.59
N ASN A 23 -48.98 -36.12 34.49
CA ASN A 23 -48.99 -34.84 35.20
C ASN A 23 -48.76 -33.64 34.27
N THR A 24 -47.88 -33.79 33.28
CA THR A 24 -47.63 -32.76 32.27
C THR A 24 -48.85 -32.57 31.36
N GLN A 25 -49.55 -33.64 31.01
CA GLN A 25 -50.79 -33.58 30.24
C GLN A 25 -51.90 -32.85 31.03
N ALA A 26 -51.99 -33.08 32.33
CA ALA A 26 -52.93 -32.36 33.21
C ALA A 26 -52.58 -30.86 33.27
N LYS A 27 -51.29 -30.53 33.40
CA LYS A 27 -50.78 -29.14 33.38
C LYS A 27 -51.11 -28.47 32.06
N ALA A 28 -50.89 -29.11 30.93
CA ALA A 28 -51.19 -28.58 29.60
C ALA A 28 -52.68 -28.23 29.45
N ARG A 29 -53.57 -29.11 29.90
CA ARG A 29 -55.02 -28.88 29.92
C ARG A 29 -55.44 -27.67 30.77
N SER A 30 -54.82 -27.53 31.95
CA SER A 30 -55.08 -26.36 32.83
C SER A 30 -54.62 -25.02 32.25
N LEU A 31 -53.62 -25.04 31.35
CA LEU A 31 -53.07 -23.88 30.65
C LEU A 31 -53.76 -23.62 29.28
N GLY A 32 -54.69 -24.49 28.87
CA GLY A 32 -55.35 -24.39 27.55
C GLY A 32 -54.41 -24.61 26.36
N LEU A 33 -53.25 -25.24 26.59
CA LEU A 33 -52.23 -25.50 25.55
C LEU A 33 -52.17 -26.99 25.18
N PRO A 34 -51.80 -27.33 23.94
CA PRO A 34 -51.64 -28.74 23.53
C PRO A 34 -50.45 -29.37 24.25
N TYR A 35 -50.62 -30.62 24.65
CA TYR A 35 -49.56 -31.47 25.20
C TYR A 35 -48.91 -32.28 24.07
N LEU A 36 -47.57 -32.49 24.14
CA LEU A 36 -46.82 -33.34 23.21
C LEU A 36 -45.72 -34.13 23.93
N ASP A 37 -45.52 -35.38 23.49
CA ASP A 37 -44.39 -36.20 23.92
C ASP A 37 -43.32 -36.24 22.82
N LEU A 38 -42.24 -35.46 23.01
CA LEU A 38 -41.15 -35.29 22.02
C LEU A 38 -40.37 -36.60 21.73
N LYS A 39 -40.50 -37.61 22.62
CA LYS A 39 -39.89 -38.94 22.37
C LYS A 39 -40.58 -39.68 21.22
N LYS A 40 -41.81 -39.33 20.90
CA LYS A 40 -42.62 -39.90 19.81
C LYS A 40 -42.66 -39.08 18.54
N GLU A 41 -42.04 -37.91 18.58
CA GLU A 41 -42.02 -36.98 17.46
C GLU A 41 -40.68 -36.98 16.73
N ASN A 42 -40.73 -36.64 15.44
CA ASN A 42 -39.51 -36.42 14.67
C ASN A 42 -38.99 -35.03 14.95
N ILE A 43 -37.80 -34.94 15.58
CA ILE A 43 -37.14 -33.67 15.87
C ILE A 43 -36.24 -33.33 14.70
N GLU A 44 -36.57 -32.24 14.01
CA GLU A 44 -35.87 -31.77 12.83
C GLU A 44 -34.63 -30.95 13.23
N PRO A 45 -33.39 -31.31 12.78
CA PRO A 45 -32.20 -30.54 13.06
C PRO A 45 -32.32 -29.05 12.65
N VAL A 46 -32.99 -28.76 11.54
CA VAL A 46 -33.25 -27.38 11.03
C VAL A 46 -34.11 -26.55 12.00
N ALA A 47 -35.00 -27.20 12.75
CA ALA A 47 -35.78 -26.51 13.77
C ALA A 47 -34.90 -26.17 15.01
N LEU A 48 -34.05 -27.13 15.42
CA LEU A 48 -33.12 -26.93 16.55
C LEU A 48 -32.15 -25.77 16.30
N GLU A 49 -31.73 -25.51 15.05
CA GLU A 49 -30.84 -24.43 14.67
C GLU A 49 -31.39 -23.02 14.98
N LEU A 50 -32.71 -22.88 15.17
CA LEU A 50 -33.35 -21.59 15.44
C LEU A 50 -33.05 -21.04 16.83
N VAL A 51 -32.70 -21.91 17.80
CA VAL A 51 -32.38 -21.52 19.17
C VAL A 51 -31.09 -22.20 19.60
N ASP A 52 -30.13 -21.45 20.10
CA ASP A 52 -28.86 -21.99 20.60
C ASP A 52 -29.09 -22.97 21.77
N GLU A 53 -28.30 -24.07 21.85
CA GLU A 53 -28.46 -25.11 22.85
C GLU A 53 -28.41 -24.58 24.29
N VAL A 54 -27.49 -23.65 24.59
CA VAL A 54 -27.35 -23.06 25.93
C VAL A 54 -28.59 -22.22 26.28
N VAL A 55 -29.09 -21.44 25.32
CA VAL A 55 -30.32 -20.65 25.47
C VAL A 55 -31.54 -21.56 25.64
N ALA A 56 -31.63 -22.59 24.81
CA ALA A 56 -32.73 -23.56 24.85
C ALA A 56 -32.81 -24.32 26.19
N ARG A 57 -31.64 -24.73 26.73
CA ARG A 57 -31.55 -25.41 28.04
C ARG A 57 -31.92 -24.48 29.20
N ASN A 58 -31.46 -23.25 29.18
CA ASN A 58 -31.74 -22.24 30.24
C ASN A 58 -33.22 -21.85 30.23
N ALA A 59 -33.82 -21.67 29.05
CA ALA A 59 -35.21 -21.29 28.90
C ALA A 59 -36.19 -22.49 28.93
N LEU A 60 -35.69 -23.73 29.05
CA LEU A 60 -36.48 -24.98 29.01
C LEU A 60 -37.47 -25.03 27.84
N ILE A 61 -36.98 -24.66 26.64
CA ILE A 61 -37.69 -24.62 25.38
C ILE A 61 -36.90 -25.33 24.30
N VAL A 62 -37.57 -26.03 23.39
CA VAL A 62 -36.93 -26.66 22.23
C VAL A 62 -37.80 -26.48 20.98
N PRO A 63 -37.30 -25.87 19.92
CA PRO A 63 -37.93 -25.95 18.60
C PRO A 63 -37.73 -27.35 18.04
N PHE A 64 -38.81 -28.04 17.61
CA PHE A 64 -38.68 -29.41 17.13
C PHE A 64 -39.14 -29.64 15.70
N GLN A 65 -39.95 -28.73 15.14
CA GLN A 65 -40.43 -28.82 13.75
C GLN A 65 -40.52 -27.42 13.11
N LYS A 66 -40.16 -27.32 11.83
CA LYS A 66 -40.26 -26.09 11.04
C LYS A 66 -40.89 -26.35 9.68
N GLN A 67 -42.00 -25.70 9.39
CA GLN A 67 -42.67 -25.76 8.09
C GLN A 67 -42.93 -24.35 7.55
N GLY A 68 -42.05 -23.88 6.63
CA GLY A 68 -42.09 -22.50 6.16
C GLY A 68 -41.84 -21.52 7.32
N ASP A 69 -42.80 -20.65 7.56
CA ASP A 69 -42.73 -19.63 8.65
C ASP A 69 -43.36 -20.17 9.96
N ILE A 70 -43.86 -21.38 10.01
CA ILE A 70 -44.47 -22.00 11.21
C ILE A 70 -43.37 -22.79 11.94
N VAL A 71 -43.18 -22.47 13.23
CA VAL A 71 -42.25 -23.18 14.11
C VAL A 71 -42.98 -23.74 15.31
N ALA A 72 -42.90 -25.05 15.49
CA ALA A 72 -43.43 -25.74 16.67
C ALA A 72 -42.37 -25.84 17.75
N VAL A 73 -42.71 -25.38 18.97
CA VAL A 73 -41.80 -25.37 20.12
C VAL A 73 -42.39 -26.15 21.29
N GLY A 74 -41.58 -27.01 21.91
CA GLY A 74 -41.90 -27.70 23.15
C GLY A 74 -41.38 -26.88 24.33
N VAL A 75 -42.23 -26.58 25.30
CA VAL A 75 -41.87 -25.79 26.49
C VAL A 75 -42.26 -26.54 27.77
N PHE A 76 -41.41 -26.48 28.79
CA PHE A 76 -41.74 -27.06 30.09
C PHE A 76 -42.69 -26.15 30.91
N ASP A 77 -42.43 -24.86 30.88
CA ASP A 77 -43.27 -23.85 31.52
C ASP A 77 -43.45 -22.64 30.64
N PRO A 78 -44.62 -22.46 30.02
CA PRO A 78 -44.87 -21.31 29.11
C PRO A 78 -44.91 -19.94 29.81
N ASN A 79 -45.00 -19.90 31.15
CA ASN A 79 -45.02 -18.68 31.93
C ASN A 79 -43.63 -18.24 32.42
N ASN A 80 -42.60 -19.01 32.15
CA ASN A 80 -41.23 -18.68 32.50
C ASN A 80 -40.78 -17.48 31.64
N ALA A 81 -40.16 -16.49 32.29
CA ALA A 81 -39.68 -15.24 31.64
C ALA A 81 -38.70 -15.54 30.48
N ASP A 82 -37.76 -16.47 30.64
CA ASP A 82 -36.79 -16.84 29.62
C ASP A 82 -37.46 -17.54 28.42
N THR A 83 -38.46 -18.41 28.69
CA THR A 83 -39.27 -19.04 27.66
C THR A 83 -40.04 -18.02 26.84
N ILE A 84 -40.68 -17.04 27.49
CA ILE A 84 -41.40 -15.93 26.85
C ILE A 84 -40.46 -15.09 25.99
N ASN A 85 -39.24 -14.78 26.49
CA ASN A 85 -38.25 -14.05 25.72
C ASN A 85 -37.84 -14.77 24.42
N VAL A 86 -37.57 -16.09 24.48
CA VAL A 86 -37.21 -16.88 23.31
C VAL A 86 -38.37 -16.92 22.30
N ILE A 87 -39.61 -17.15 22.76
CA ILE A 87 -40.79 -17.13 21.89
C ILE A 87 -40.96 -15.76 21.22
N SER A 88 -40.73 -14.66 21.96
CA SER A 88 -40.81 -13.30 21.42
C SER A 88 -39.73 -13.04 20.37
N GLN A 89 -38.50 -13.54 20.60
CA GLN A 89 -37.42 -13.45 19.61
C GLN A 89 -37.76 -14.19 18.31
N LEU A 90 -38.33 -15.41 18.39
CA LEU A 90 -38.78 -16.15 17.22
C LEU A 90 -39.90 -15.40 16.44
N LYS A 91 -40.87 -14.81 17.18
CA LYS A 91 -41.92 -13.98 16.57
C LYS A 91 -41.37 -12.72 15.89
N ASN A 92 -40.37 -12.07 16.49
CA ASN A 92 -39.70 -10.91 15.90
C ASN A 92 -38.91 -11.26 14.61
N GLN A 93 -38.55 -12.54 14.45
CA GLN A 93 -37.96 -13.08 13.22
C GLN A 93 -39.02 -13.49 12.18
N HIS A 94 -40.29 -13.07 12.36
CA HIS A 94 -41.45 -13.34 11.51
C HIS A 94 -41.92 -14.82 11.49
N PHE A 95 -41.59 -15.61 12.53
CA PHE A 95 -42.12 -16.99 12.65
C PHE A 95 -43.50 -16.99 13.36
N ASP A 96 -44.41 -17.83 12.86
CA ASP A 96 -45.65 -18.21 13.57
C ASP A 96 -45.29 -19.34 14.55
N VAL A 97 -45.24 -19.03 15.86
CA VAL A 97 -44.77 -19.96 16.89
C VAL A 97 -45.93 -20.73 17.52
N ARG A 98 -45.97 -22.03 17.31
CA ARG A 98 -46.95 -22.95 17.95
C ARG A 98 -46.34 -23.60 19.18
N VAL A 99 -46.91 -23.31 20.34
CA VAL A 99 -46.40 -23.73 21.63
C VAL A 99 -47.08 -25.01 22.11
N PHE A 100 -46.26 -26.00 22.47
CA PHE A 100 -46.71 -27.28 23.06
C PHE A 100 -46.09 -27.43 24.46
N VAL A 101 -46.87 -27.92 25.44
CA VAL A 101 -46.35 -28.23 26.77
C VAL A 101 -45.76 -29.65 26.73
N VAL A 102 -44.53 -29.80 27.18
CA VAL A 102 -43.76 -31.05 27.18
C VAL A 102 -43.20 -31.35 28.56
N SER A 103 -42.96 -32.63 28.83
CA SER A 103 -42.34 -33.02 30.09
C SER A 103 -40.84 -32.70 30.13
N LYS A 104 -40.25 -32.68 31.32
CA LYS A 104 -38.79 -32.45 31.43
C LYS A 104 -38.02 -33.61 30.79
N THR A 105 -38.50 -34.86 30.91
CA THR A 105 -37.88 -36.01 30.27
C THR A 105 -37.98 -35.97 28.74
N SER A 106 -39.04 -35.43 28.21
CA SER A 106 -39.20 -35.15 26.77
C SER A 106 -38.22 -34.04 26.28
N LEU A 107 -38.02 -32.99 27.07
CA LEU A 107 -37.02 -31.92 26.77
C LEU A 107 -35.59 -32.49 26.80
N ASP A 108 -35.25 -33.26 27.84
CA ASP A 108 -33.90 -33.85 27.98
C ASP A 108 -33.57 -34.72 26.77
N PHE A 109 -34.56 -35.52 26.29
CA PHE A 109 -34.44 -36.30 25.06
C PHE A 109 -34.21 -35.42 23.82
N ALA A 110 -34.91 -34.30 23.73
CA ALA A 110 -34.78 -33.38 22.61
C ALA A 110 -33.45 -32.62 22.65
N PHE A 111 -32.96 -32.24 23.83
CA PHE A 111 -31.66 -31.64 24.02
C PHE A 111 -30.50 -32.51 23.59
N ASP A 112 -30.60 -33.84 23.74
CA ASP A 112 -29.60 -34.79 23.23
C ASP A 112 -29.50 -34.77 21.70
N LYS A 113 -30.57 -34.33 21.00
CA LYS A 113 -30.60 -34.22 19.55
C LYS A 113 -29.81 -33.00 19.01
N TYR A 114 -29.47 -32.00 19.87
CA TYR A 114 -28.56 -30.89 19.46
C TYR A 114 -27.17 -31.40 19.05
N LYS A 115 -26.75 -32.60 19.48
CA LYS A 115 -25.53 -33.28 18.98
C LYS A 115 -25.59 -33.60 17.50
N LEU A 116 -26.79 -33.69 16.90
CA LEU A 116 -27.02 -33.96 15.49
C LEU A 116 -27.10 -32.64 14.66
N VAL A 117 -27.25 -31.51 15.33
CA VAL A 117 -27.19 -30.22 14.66
C VAL A 117 -25.73 -29.99 14.23
N PRO A 118 -25.44 -29.88 12.94
CA PRO A 118 -24.09 -29.53 12.53
C PRO A 118 -23.71 -28.22 13.25
N PRO A 119 -22.49 -28.12 13.75
CA PRO A 119 -22.04 -26.82 14.33
C PRO A 119 -22.44 -25.74 13.33
N LYS A 120 -23.15 -24.70 13.78
CA LYS A 120 -23.51 -23.59 12.92
C LYS A 120 -22.29 -23.32 12.09
N ARG A 121 -22.30 -23.63 10.81
CA ARG A 121 -21.38 -23.02 9.87
C ARG A 121 -21.64 -21.56 10.13
N GLU A 122 -20.73 -20.89 10.87
CA GLU A 122 -20.66 -19.45 10.81
C GLU A 122 -20.81 -19.18 9.32
N GLN A 123 -21.92 -18.55 8.92
CA GLN A 123 -21.98 -18.04 7.55
C GLN A 123 -20.66 -17.33 7.43
N ILE A 124 -19.80 -17.85 6.57
CA ILE A 124 -18.48 -17.27 6.34
C ILE A 124 -18.83 -15.92 5.75
N SER A 125 -19.06 -14.96 6.64
CA SER A 125 -19.26 -13.59 6.24
C SER A 125 -17.89 -13.13 5.83
N ASP A 126 -17.73 -12.68 4.60
CA ASP A 126 -16.56 -11.96 4.08
C ASP A 126 -16.33 -10.65 4.90
N PHE A 127 -16.53 -10.74 6.21
CA PHE A 127 -16.73 -9.61 7.10
C PHE A 127 -16.27 -9.93 8.51
N ILE A 128 -15.47 -9.04 9.09
CA ILE A 128 -15.03 -9.09 10.49
C ILE A 128 -15.31 -7.77 11.18
N ASN A 129 -15.96 -7.82 12.35
CA ASN A 129 -16.26 -6.62 13.13
C ASN A 129 -15.19 -6.42 14.23
N VAL A 130 -14.51 -5.28 14.16
CA VAL A 130 -13.48 -4.90 15.14
C VAL A 130 -13.89 -3.73 16.03
N THR A 131 -15.14 -3.29 15.97
CA THR A 131 -15.67 -2.09 16.67
C THR A 131 -15.44 -2.14 18.18
N ASN A 132 -15.68 -3.28 18.80
CA ASN A 132 -15.63 -3.46 20.27
C ASN A 132 -14.23 -3.76 20.80
N PHE A 133 -13.23 -3.86 19.93
CA PHE A 133 -11.86 -4.09 20.36
C PHE A 133 -11.19 -2.76 20.71
N VAL A 134 -10.45 -2.75 21.83
CA VAL A 134 -9.63 -1.61 22.22
C VAL A 134 -8.33 -1.68 21.41
N PRO A 135 -7.97 -0.62 20.68
CA PRO A 135 -6.71 -0.59 19.94
C PRO A 135 -5.54 -0.55 20.93
N ILE A 136 -4.48 -1.27 20.60
CA ILE A 136 -3.24 -1.30 21.37
C ILE A 136 -2.20 -0.50 20.58
N ASN A 137 -1.42 0.31 21.30
CA ASN A 137 -0.27 0.98 20.72
C ASN A 137 0.63 -0.08 20.09
N PHE A 138 1.11 0.16 18.86
CA PHE A 138 1.89 -0.84 18.14
C PHE A 138 3.19 -1.27 18.86
N ARG A 139 3.73 -0.43 19.74
CA ARG A 139 4.89 -0.78 20.57
C ARG A 139 4.55 -1.80 21.66
N ASP A 140 3.34 -1.72 22.18
CA ASP A 140 2.87 -2.59 23.27
C ASP A 140 2.20 -3.85 22.71
N LEU A 141 1.93 -3.87 21.39
CA LEU A 141 1.21 -4.96 20.74
C LEU A 141 1.94 -6.30 20.90
N ASN A 142 3.27 -6.30 20.85
CA ASN A 142 4.07 -7.51 21.03
C ASN A 142 3.89 -8.14 22.41
N GLU A 143 3.94 -7.32 23.48
CA GLU A 143 3.74 -7.80 24.86
C GLU A 143 2.32 -8.31 25.05
N TYR A 144 1.34 -7.62 24.46
CA TYR A 144 -0.05 -8.01 24.58
C TYR A 144 -0.36 -9.32 23.82
N LEU A 145 0.20 -9.51 22.65
CA LEU A 145 0.07 -10.75 21.86
C LEU A 145 0.68 -11.95 22.60
N ALA A 146 1.74 -11.74 23.36
CA ALA A 146 2.37 -12.79 24.16
C ALA A 146 1.51 -13.23 25.37
N GLN A 147 0.60 -12.38 25.85
CA GLN A 147 -0.26 -12.64 27.01
C GLN A 147 -1.65 -13.18 26.66
N ILE A 148 -2.06 -13.04 25.39
CA ILE A 148 -3.38 -13.53 24.95
C ILE A 148 -3.40 -15.06 24.91
N ASP A 149 -4.53 -15.63 25.35
CA ASP A 149 -4.83 -17.05 25.14
C ASP A 149 -4.77 -17.40 23.64
N SER A 150 -3.79 -18.22 23.31
CA SER A 150 -3.50 -18.66 21.94
C SER A 150 -4.64 -19.43 21.27
N SER A 151 -5.65 -19.87 22.05
CA SER A 151 -6.81 -20.58 21.53
C SER A 151 -7.79 -19.66 20.76
N ASN A 152 -7.81 -18.35 21.06
CA ASN A 152 -8.78 -17.43 20.46
C ASN A 152 -8.19 -16.65 19.26
N VAL A 153 -7.99 -17.35 18.16
CA VAL A 153 -7.41 -16.81 16.90
C VAL A 153 -8.19 -15.61 16.37
N THR A 154 -9.52 -15.64 16.40
CA THR A 154 -10.37 -14.54 15.91
C THR A 154 -10.16 -13.27 16.72
N LYS A 155 -9.99 -13.38 18.03
CA LYS A 155 -9.71 -12.24 18.91
C LYS A 155 -8.34 -11.62 18.61
N ILE A 156 -7.32 -12.47 18.38
CA ILE A 156 -5.96 -12.01 18.04
C ILE A 156 -5.99 -11.27 16.69
N LEU A 157 -6.61 -11.86 15.67
CA LEU A 157 -6.73 -11.23 14.35
C LEU A 157 -7.49 -9.89 14.44
N SER A 158 -8.63 -9.86 15.16
CA SER A 158 -9.40 -8.62 15.34
C SER A 158 -8.58 -7.51 16.00
N LEU A 159 -7.73 -7.86 16.95
CA LEU A 159 -6.85 -6.92 17.63
C LEU A 159 -5.76 -6.37 16.72
N ILE A 160 -5.13 -7.23 15.93
CA ILE A 160 -4.14 -6.83 14.91
C ILE A 160 -4.78 -5.86 13.91
N LEU A 161 -5.95 -6.22 13.37
CA LEU A 161 -6.68 -5.38 12.41
C LEU A 161 -7.10 -4.05 13.03
N LYS A 162 -7.63 -4.07 14.26
CA LYS A 162 -8.04 -2.86 14.97
C LYS A 162 -6.86 -1.92 15.22
N SER A 163 -5.74 -2.46 15.71
CA SER A 163 -4.54 -1.67 15.98
C SER A 163 -3.97 -1.07 14.70
N ALA A 164 -3.96 -1.82 13.59
CA ALA A 164 -3.52 -1.31 12.29
C ALA A 164 -4.40 -0.17 11.76
N ILE A 165 -5.72 -0.29 11.89
CA ILE A 165 -6.68 0.76 11.49
C ILE A 165 -6.49 2.04 12.31
N GLU A 166 -6.33 1.94 13.62
CA GLU A 166 -6.20 3.12 14.50
C GLU A 166 -4.90 3.90 14.31
N ILE A 167 -3.82 3.24 13.90
CA ILE A 167 -2.57 3.93 13.56
C ILE A 167 -2.50 4.30 12.08
N ASP A 168 -3.58 3.99 11.34
CA ASP A 168 -3.71 4.32 9.93
C ASP A 168 -2.66 3.62 9.05
N ALA A 169 -2.36 2.34 9.35
CA ALA A 169 -1.49 1.51 8.53
C ALA A 169 -2.12 1.26 7.15
N SER A 170 -1.30 1.28 6.11
CA SER A 170 -1.74 0.94 4.74
C SER A 170 -1.72 -0.56 4.47
N ASP A 171 -0.74 -1.27 5.04
CA ASP A 171 -0.59 -2.70 4.82
C ASP A 171 -0.18 -3.40 6.14
N ILE A 172 -0.62 -4.65 6.28
CA ILE A 172 -0.22 -5.58 7.34
C ILE A 172 0.51 -6.73 6.66
N HIS A 173 1.71 -7.04 7.10
CA HIS A 173 2.47 -8.21 6.67
C HIS A 173 2.57 -9.22 7.81
N ILE A 174 2.32 -10.48 7.53
CA ILE A 174 2.41 -11.60 8.46
C ILE A 174 3.35 -12.62 7.83
N ASP A 175 4.58 -12.66 8.33
CA ASP A 175 5.68 -13.40 7.73
C ASP A 175 6.05 -14.62 8.57
N ALA A 176 5.84 -15.82 8.03
CA ALA A 176 6.23 -17.06 8.67
C ALA A 176 7.76 -17.23 8.63
N LEU A 177 8.40 -17.27 9.80
CA LEU A 177 9.81 -17.54 9.98
C LEU A 177 10.00 -18.94 10.61
N GLU A 178 11.25 -19.38 10.75
CA GLU A 178 11.59 -20.73 11.21
C GLU A 178 10.98 -21.08 12.58
N LYS A 179 11.04 -20.18 13.55
CA LYS A 179 10.59 -20.44 14.94
C LYS A 179 9.38 -19.63 15.37
N GLU A 180 9.09 -18.55 14.68
CA GLU A 180 8.05 -17.57 15.03
C GLU A 180 7.45 -16.98 13.76
N CYS A 181 6.41 -16.18 13.91
CA CYS A 181 5.87 -15.38 12.81
C CYS A 181 5.94 -13.91 13.19
N LEU A 182 6.46 -13.09 12.28
CA LEU A 182 6.64 -11.66 12.45
C LEU A 182 5.43 -10.91 11.87
N ILE A 183 4.88 -9.97 12.64
CA ILE A 183 3.82 -9.08 12.19
C ILE A 183 4.42 -7.70 11.98
N ARG A 184 4.20 -7.12 10.80
CA ARG A 184 4.70 -5.81 10.42
C ARG A 184 3.58 -4.93 9.88
N PHE A 185 3.61 -3.66 10.22
CA PHE A 185 2.69 -2.66 9.68
C PHE A 185 3.43 -1.66 8.81
N ARG A 186 2.83 -1.33 7.66
CA ARG A 186 3.31 -0.21 6.84
C ARG A 186 2.58 1.05 7.24
N ILE A 187 3.31 2.00 7.82
CA ILE A 187 2.78 3.27 8.30
C ILE A 187 3.48 4.40 7.54
N ASP A 188 2.70 5.24 6.88
CA ASP A 188 3.22 6.34 6.05
C ASP A 188 4.36 5.89 5.09
N GLY A 189 4.20 4.71 4.47
CA GLY A 189 5.12 4.12 3.50
C GLY A 189 6.31 3.34 4.08
N ILE A 190 6.53 3.36 5.41
CA ILE A 190 7.61 2.62 6.09
C ILE A 190 7.06 1.40 6.80
N LEU A 191 7.78 0.29 6.71
CA LEU A 191 7.43 -0.98 7.33
C LEU A 191 8.07 -1.07 8.73
N PHE A 192 7.24 -1.32 9.77
CA PHE A 192 7.65 -1.45 11.16
C PHE A 192 7.30 -2.83 11.71
N ASP A 193 8.21 -3.43 12.47
CA ASP A 193 7.96 -4.63 13.25
C ASP A 193 7.08 -4.27 14.45
N VAL A 194 5.93 -4.93 14.59
CA VAL A 194 4.94 -4.59 15.62
C VAL A 194 4.66 -5.73 16.60
N GLY A 195 4.96 -6.96 16.23
CA GLY A 195 4.75 -8.09 17.11
C GLY A 195 5.21 -9.42 16.53
N LYS A 196 5.30 -10.40 17.43
CA LYS A 196 5.64 -11.78 17.11
C LYS A 196 4.59 -12.72 17.68
N ILE A 197 4.28 -13.77 16.96
CA ILE A 197 3.36 -14.82 17.38
C ILE A 197 4.00 -16.19 17.16
N SER A 198 3.53 -17.20 17.90
CA SER A 198 3.99 -18.57 17.71
C SER A 198 3.49 -19.16 16.38
N THR A 199 4.21 -20.15 15.85
CA THR A 199 3.81 -20.87 14.62
C THR A 199 2.43 -21.50 14.74
N ALA A 200 2.02 -21.93 15.93
CA ALA A 200 0.70 -22.51 16.17
C ALA A 200 -0.41 -21.46 16.00
N VAL A 201 -0.25 -20.27 16.58
CA VAL A 201 -1.18 -19.13 16.44
C VAL A 201 -1.23 -18.66 14.99
N TYR A 202 -0.07 -18.56 14.34
CA TYR A 202 0.03 -18.16 12.92
C TYR A 202 -0.82 -19.06 12.03
N LYS A 203 -0.76 -20.40 12.19
CA LYS A 203 -1.58 -21.32 11.38
C LYS A 203 -3.06 -21.01 11.48
N GLY A 204 -3.55 -20.76 12.69
CA GLY A 204 -4.95 -20.39 12.90
C GLY A 204 -5.31 -19.05 12.27
N ILE A 205 -4.44 -18.04 12.42
CA ILE A 205 -4.65 -16.70 11.82
C ILE A 205 -4.65 -16.79 10.30
N ARG A 206 -3.70 -17.52 9.70
CA ARG A 206 -3.64 -17.77 8.26
C ARG A 206 -4.96 -18.37 7.75
N ASP A 207 -5.39 -19.46 8.38
CA ASP A 207 -6.61 -20.16 7.96
C ASP A 207 -7.84 -19.25 8.12
N ARG A 208 -7.91 -18.45 9.19
CA ARG A 208 -9.00 -17.49 9.39
C ARG A 208 -8.98 -16.37 8.34
N ILE A 209 -7.82 -15.82 7.99
CA ILE A 209 -7.68 -14.80 6.92
C ILE A 209 -8.11 -15.42 5.58
N LYS A 210 -7.64 -16.62 5.25
CA LYS A 210 -8.02 -17.30 4.00
C LYS A 210 -9.52 -17.53 3.90
N LEU A 211 -10.16 -17.94 5.00
CA LEU A 211 -11.61 -18.08 5.06
C LEU A 211 -12.35 -16.76 4.84
N LEU A 212 -11.95 -15.69 5.53
CA LEU A 212 -12.53 -14.35 5.37
C LEU A 212 -12.38 -13.84 3.95
N ALA A 213 -11.23 -14.08 3.33
CA ALA A 213 -10.91 -13.61 1.99
C ALA A 213 -11.38 -14.53 0.86
N SER A 214 -12.13 -15.60 1.17
CA SER A 214 -12.61 -16.62 0.22
C SER A 214 -11.47 -17.32 -0.55
N ILE A 215 -10.30 -17.44 0.08
CA ILE A 215 -9.09 -18.10 -0.46
C ILE A 215 -9.11 -19.58 -0.08
N LYS A 216 -8.63 -20.46 -0.98
CA LYS A 216 -8.60 -21.93 -0.77
C LYS A 216 -7.60 -22.29 0.32
N LEU A 217 -8.04 -22.98 1.38
CA LEU A 217 -7.22 -23.40 2.53
C LEU A 217 -6.18 -24.47 2.16
N ASN A 218 -6.56 -25.40 1.27
CA ASN A 218 -5.74 -26.54 0.89
C ASN A 218 -4.64 -26.22 -0.14
N VAL A 219 -4.62 -25.02 -0.70
CA VAL A 219 -3.57 -24.55 -1.61
C VAL A 219 -2.58 -23.69 -0.82
N GLN A 220 -1.34 -24.19 -0.68
CA GLN A 220 -0.27 -23.50 0.07
C GLN A 220 1.02 -23.35 -0.75
N ASN A 221 1.04 -23.88 -1.96
CA ASN A 221 2.19 -23.90 -2.86
C ASN A 221 2.03 -22.97 -4.09
N ALA A 222 1.01 -22.15 -4.10
CA ALA A 222 0.75 -21.16 -5.14
C ALA A 222 0.31 -19.83 -4.51
N SER A 223 0.56 -18.74 -5.22
CA SER A 223 0.02 -17.42 -4.85
C SER A 223 -1.50 -17.43 -4.96
N GLN A 224 -2.16 -16.75 -4.04
CA GLN A 224 -3.61 -16.60 -4.04
C GLN A 224 -3.97 -15.20 -3.54
N ASP A 225 -4.97 -14.62 -4.17
CA ASP A 225 -5.51 -13.31 -3.84
C ASP A 225 -6.97 -13.41 -3.42
N GLY A 226 -7.39 -12.52 -2.55
CA GLY A 226 -8.75 -12.45 -2.05
C GLY A 226 -9.05 -11.12 -1.38
N ARG A 227 -10.27 -10.96 -0.89
CA ARG A 227 -10.69 -9.74 -0.21
C ARG A 227 -11.74 -10.02 0.85
N PHE A 228 -11.78 -9.18 1.89
CA PHE A 228 -12.84 -9.21 2.88
C PHE A 228 -13.12 -7.80 3.42
N THR A 229 -14.22 -7.65 4.13
CA THR A 229 -14.62 -6.36 4.71
C THR A 229 -14.34 -6.34 6.21
N ILE A 230 -13.79 -5.23 6.71
CA ILE A 230 -13.58 -4.99 8.14
C ILE A 230 -14.50 -3.85 8.56
N GLN A 231 -15.37 -4.11 9.50
CA GLN A 231 -16.22 -3.09 10.12
C GLN A 231 -15.54 -2.52 11.36
N ASN A 232 -15.34 -1.19 11.35
CA ASN A 232 -14.93 -0.44 12.52
C ASN A 232 -15.92 0.69 12.76
N LYS A 233 -16.80 0.55 13.75
CA LYS A 233 -17.94 1.45 13.97
C LYS A 233 -18.85 1.51 12.71
N ALA A 234 -19.12 2.70 12.19
CA ALA A 234 -19.91 2.91 10.97
C ALA A 234 -19.10 2.78 9.67
N ILE A 235 -17.75 2.64 9.76
CA ILE A 235 -16.85 2.63 8.61
C ILE A 235 -16.57 1.20 8.19
N LEU A 236 -16.68 0.94 6.88
CA LEU A 236 -16.35 -0.33 6.26
C LEU A 236 -15.04 -0.19 5.50
N PHE A 237 -14.00 -0.88 5.94
CA PHE A 237 -12.72 -0.99 5.26
C PHE A 237 -12.73 -2.20 4.34
N GLU A 238 -12.30 -2.05 3.10
CA GLU A 238 -11.98 -3.20 2.25
C GLU A 238 -10.54 -3.65 2.57
N ALA A 239 -10.35 -4.94 2.79
CA ALA A 239 -9.04 -5.57 2.97
C ALA A 239 -8.74 -6.47 1.77
N ARG A 240 -7.68 -6.17 1.02
CA ARG A 240 -7.17 -7.04 -0.05
C ARG A 240 -6.06 -7.91 0.52
N VAL A 241 -6.15 -9.19 0.30
CA VAL A 241 -5.22 -10.20 0.83
C VAL A 241 -4.49 -10.85 -0.32
N SER A 242 -3.17 -10.93 -0.21
CA SER A 242 -2.34 -11.75 -1.07
C SER A 242 -1.53 -12.72 -0.23
N THR A 243 -1.47 -13.98 -0.65
CA THR A 243 -0.66 -15.01 0.00
C THR A 243 0.34 -15.60 -0.99
N ILE A 244 1.57 -15.77 -0.56
CA ILE A 244 2.63 -16.39 -1.37
C ILE A 244 3.32 -17.51 -0.57
N PRO A 245 3.74 -18.61 -1.22
CA PRO A 245 4.47 -19.68 -0.57
C PRO A 245 5.80 -19.21 0.01
N GLY A 246 6.12 -19.64 1.22
CA GLY A 246 7.41 -19.44 1.87
C GLY A 246 7.95 -20.74 2.47
N PRO A 247 9.23 -20.80 2.85
CA PRO A 247 9.88 -22.01 3.34
C PRO A 247 9.31 -22.52 4.68
N TYR A 248 8.73 -21.63 5.49
CA TYR A 248 8.17 -21.97 6.81
C TYR A 248 6.66 -21.77 6.91
N GLY A 249 6.02 -21.40 5.82
CA GLY A 249 4.58 -21.13 5.70
C GLY A 249 4.35 -20.01 4.69
N GLU A 250 3.07 -19.69 4.45
CA GLU A 250 2.72 -18.63 3.52
C GLU A 250 3.03 -17.24 4.11
N PHE A 251 3.61 -16.35 3.32
CA PHE A 251 3.63 -14.92 3.64
C PHE A 251 2.28 -14.33 3.29
N ILE A 252 1.75 -13.50 4.16
CA ILE A 252 0.43 -12.87 3.97
C ILE A 252 0.59 -11.36 3.99
N ALA A 253 0.11 -10.71 2.94
CA ALA A 253 0.01 -9.26 2.88
C ALA A 253 -1.48 -8.87 2.86
N ILE A 254 -1.88 -7.96 3.74
CA ILE A 254 -3.23 -7.41 3.81
C ILE A 254 -3.14 -5.91 3.58
N ARG A 255 -3.66 -5.42 2.45
CA ARG A 255 -3.80 -3.99 2.17
C ARG A 255 -5.12 -3.49 2.72
N LEU A 256 -5.07 -2.42 3.52
CA LEU A 256 -6.23 -1.78 4.13
C LEU A 256 -6.65 -0.56 3.31
N LEU A 257 -7.83 -0.62 2.71
CA LEU A 257 -8.40 0.48 1.95
C LEU A 257 -9.37 1.28 2.85
N ASN A 258 -8.89 2.44 3.31
CA ASN A 258 -9.67 3.34 4.18
C ASN A 258 -10.51 4.30 3.34
N PRO A 259 -11.85 4.23 3.34
CA PRO A 259 -12.68 5.12 2.54
C PRO A 259 -12.62 6.59 3.01
N GLU A 260 -12.24 6.86 4.26
CA GLU A 260 -12.14 8.22 4.80
C GLU A 260 -10.84 8.94 4.42
N ARG A 261 -9.82 8.21 3.98
CA ARG A 261 -8.57 8.82 3.49
C ARG A 261 -8.71 9.54 2.15
N MET A 262 -9.86 9.45 1.52
CA MET A 262 -10.11 10.01 0.20
C MET A 262 -10.35 11.52 0.25
N SER A 263 -9.31 12.31 0.54
CA SER A 263 -9.34 13.72 0.16
C SER A 263 -9.00 13.81 -1.33
N PHE A 264 -9.99 14.16 -2.12
CA PHE A 264 -9.80 14.43 -3.55
C PHE A 264 -9.62 15.93 -3.83
N ASP A 265 -9.18 16.69 -2.83
CA ASP A 265 -8.81 18.08 -3.03
C ASP A 265 -7.30 18.21 -3.32
N LEU A 266 -6.97 18.82 -4.46
CA LEU A 266 -5.59 18.94 -4.92
C LEU A 266 -4.70 19.72 -3.94
N GLN A 267 -5.27 20.69 -3.21
CA GLN A 267 -4.51 21.45 -2.22
C GLN A 267 -4.18 20.58 -1.01
N SER A 268 -5.12 19.79 -0.54
CA SER A 268 -4.89 18.86 0.57
C SER A 268 -3.89 17.76 0.23
N LEU A 269 -3.73 17.44 -1.06
CA LEU A 269 -2.68 16.53 -1.55
C LEU A 269 -1.28 17.17 -1.54
N GLY A 270 -1.17 18.51 -1.39
CA GLY A 270 0.10 19.23 -1.35
C GLY A 270 0.36 20.16 -2.56
N LEU A 271 -0.61 20.29 -3.48
CA LEU A 271 -0.46 21.20 -4.63
C LEU A 271 -0.70 22.66 -4.21
N GLY A 272 0.24 23.53 -4.55
CA GLY A 272 0.11 24.97 -4.35
C GLY A 272 -1.03 25.59 -5.15
N LEU A 273 -1.60 26.69 -4.65
CA LEU A 273 -2.77 27.37 -5.24
C LEU A 273 -2.59 27.73 -6.72
N ASP A 274 -1.41 28.20 -7.12
CA ASP A 274 -1.16 28.61 -8.50
C ASP A 274 -1.06 27.40 -9.44
N ASN A 275 -0.48 26.29 -8.99
CA ASN A 275 -0.48 25.03 -9.72
C ASN A 275 -1.90 24.49 -9.90
N VAL A 276 -2.74 24.60 -8.87
CA VAL A 276 -4.16 24.21 -8.96
C VAL A 276 -4.91 25.06 -9.97
N LYS A 277 -4.66 26.38 -10.07
CA LYS A 277 -5.27 27.26 -11.09
C LYS A 277 -4.86 26.83 -12.50
N LEU A 278 -3.55 26.56 -12.71
CA LEU A 278 -3.03 26.10 -14.00
C LEU A 278 -3.63 24.74 -14.40
N ILE A 279 -3.69 23.79 -13.48
CA ILE A 279 -4.34 22.49 -13.72
C ILE A 279 -5.80 22.67 -14.08
N ASN A 280 -6.56 23.53 -13.37
CA ASN A 280 -7.95 23.80 -13.68
C ASN A 280 -8.14 24.40 -15.08
N SER A 281 -7.20 25.25 -15.55
CA SER A 281 -7.27 25.78 -16.92
C SER A 281 -7.08 24.66 -17.95
N LEU A 282 -6.18 23.71 -17.72
CA LEU A 282 -6.01 22.54 -18.57
C LEU A 282 -7.20 21.60 -18.55
N LEU A 283 -7.82 21.40 -17.38
CA LEU A 283 -9.04 20.61 -17.25
C LEU A 283 -10.22 21.20 -18.04
N SER A 284 -10.19 22.50 -18.35
CA SER A 284 -11.22 23.16 -19.17
C SER A 284 -11.04 22.90 -20.66
N THR A 285 -9.91 22.36 -21.11
CA THR A 285 -9.71 21.97 -22.51
C THR A 285 -10.55 20.74 -22.87
N PRO A 286 -11.10 20.67 -24.08
CA PRO A 286 -11.93 19.51 -24.48
C PRO A 286 -11.10 18.26 -24.73
N ALA A 287 -9.82 18.39 -25.09
CA ALA A 287 -8.96 17.27 -25.49
C ALA A 287 -7.51 17.48 -25.04
N GLY A 288 -6.80 16.39 -24.95
CA GLY A 288 -5.40 16.35 -24.58
C GLY A 288 -5.11 15.25 -23.58
N MET A 289 -3.85 15.06 -23.22
CA MET A 289 -3.39 14.03 -22.31
C MET A 289 -2.71 14.63 -21.08
N ILE A 290 -3.06 14.13 -19.90
CA ILE A 290 -2.41 14.44 -18.63
C ILE A 290 -1.86 13.14 -18.05
N LEU A 291 -0.56 13.11 -17.80
CA LEU A 291 0.12 11.94 -17.23
C LEU A 291 0.55 12.20 -15.78
N ALA A 292 0.31 11.21 -14.91
CA ALA A 292 0.92 11.17 -13.60
C ALA A 292 2.05 10.12 -13.60
N THR A 293 3.23 10.48 -13.10
CA THR A 293 4.36 9.57 -13.06
C THR A 293 5.02 9.48 -11.68
N GLY A 294 5.67 8.36 -11.42
CA GLY A 294 6.33 8.06 -10.15
C GLY A 294 6.30 6.56 -9.82
N PRO A 295 7.02 6.12 -8.79
CA PRO A 295 7.00 4.73 -8.35
C PRO A 295 5.65 4.33 -7.77
N THR A 296 5.49 3.03 -7.52
CA THR A 296 4.33 2.51 -6.78
C THR A 296 4.21 3.18 -5.41
N GLY A 297 3.00 3.54 -5.01
CA GLY A 297 2.74 4.21 -3.73
C GLY A 297 3.07 5.71 -3.70
N SER A 298 3.38 6.35 -4.84
CA SER A 298 3.61 7.81 -4.90
C SER A 298 2.31 8.64 -4.91
N GLY A 299 1.14 8.01 -4.92
CA GLY A 299 -0.16 8.70 -4.90
C GLY A 299 -0.72 9.08 -6.27
N LYS A 300 -0.20 8.53 -7.39
CA LYS A 300 -0.64 8.82 -8.76
C LYS A 300 -2.15 8.68 -8.93
N THR A 301 -2.70 7.52 -8.59
CA THR A 301 -4.14 7.23 -8.72
C THR A 301 -4.99 8.21 -7.92
N THR A 302 -4.58 8.55 -6.70
CA THR A 302 -5.27 9.54 -5.86
C THR A 302 -5.31 10.92 -6.52
N THR A 303 -4.20 11.34 -7.13
CA THR A 303 -4.12 12.60 -7.88
C THR A 303 -5.01 12.57 -9.13
N LEU A 304 -4.97 11.48 -9.91
CA LEU A 304 -5.86 11.34 -11.08
C LEU A 304 -7.33 11.33 -10.65
N TYR A 305 -7.70 10.65 -9.57
CA TYR A 305 -9.07 10.67 -9.05
C TYR A 305 -9.49 12.08 -8.62
N ALA A 306 -8.56 12.87 -8.03
CA ALA A 306 -8.83 14.26 -7.69
C ALA A 306 -9.08 15.12 -8.94
N LEU A 307 -8.35 14.87 -10.04
CA LEU A 307 -8.56 15.53 -11.33
C LEU A 307 -9.90 15.11 -11.96
N LEU A 308 -10.21 13.81 -12.00
CA LEU A 308 -11.48 13.28 -12.50
C LEU A 308 -12.68 13.86 -11.75
N LYS A 309 -12.61 13.92 -10.41
CA LYS A 309 -13.69 14.46 -9.58
C LYS A 309 -14.00 15.91 -9.93
N ARG A 310 -13.03 16.72 -10.35
CA ARG A 310 -13.22 18.09 -10.81
C ARG A 310 -13.90 18.19 -12.18
N LYS A 311 -13.87 17.10 -12.96
CA LYS A 311 -14.55 17.02 -14.27
C LYS A 311 -15.97 16.50 -14.19
N ILE A 312 -16.38 15.92 -13.04
CA ILE A 312 -17.75 15.44 -12.88
C ILE A 312 -18.72 16.61 -12.99
N SER A 313 -19.53 16.59 -14.05
CA SER A 313 -20.63 17.53 -14.24
C SER A 313 -21.73 16.88 -15.08
N PRO A 314 -22.99 17.37 -14.99
CA PRO A 314 -24.05 16.90 -15.87
C PRO A 314 -23.63 17.05 -17.35
N GLY A 315 -23.81 16.01 -18.14
CA GLY A 315 -23.48 16.01 -19.58
C GLY A 315 -22.03 15.64 -19.90
N ILE A 316 -21.18 15.30 -18.92
CA ILE A 316 -19.82 14.80 -19.14
C ILE A 316 -19.77 13.31 -18.86
N ASN A 317 -19.45 12.51 -19.87
CA ASN A 317 -19.27 11.06 -19.76
C ASN A 317 -17.82 10.73 -19.42
N ILE A 318 -17.56 10.23 -18.20
CA ILE A 318 -16.25 9.85 -17.71
C ILE A 318 -16.20 8.33 -17.60
N ILE A 319 -15.24 7.71 -18.30
CA ILE A 319 -15.05 6.25 -18.27
C ILE A 319 -13.61 5.94 -17.90
N THR A 320 -13.41 4.94 -17.02
CA THR A 320 -12.09 4.48 -16.64
C THR A 320 -11.89 3.01 -16.94
N ILE A 321 -10.62 2.61 -17.15
CA ILE A 321 -10.17 1.23 -17.15
C ILE A 321 -9.00 1.10 -16.18
N GLU A 322 -9.10 0.19 -15.21
CA GLU A 322 -8.21 0.11 -14.05
C GLU A 322 -7.83 -1.34 -13.72
N ASP A 323 -6.67 -1.54 -13.09
CA ASP A 323 -6.18 -2.86 -12.67
C ASP A 323 -5.54 -2.81 -11.25
N PRO A 324 -6.35 -3.08 -10.21
CA PRO A 324 -7.82 -3.05 -10.14
C PRO A 324 -8.37 -1.64 -9.83
N ILE A 325 -9.72 -1.50 -9.80
CA ILE A 325 -10.35 -0.28 -9.27
C ILE A 325 -9.98 -0.13 -7.78
N GLU A 326 -9.32 0.97 -7.42
CA GLU A 326 -8.92 1.21 -6.03
C GLU A 326 -10.09 1.67 -5.17
N TYR A 327 -10.91 2.58 -5.68
CA TYR A 327 -12.10 3.10 -4.99
C TYR A 327 -13.22 3.38 -5.98
N LYS A 328 -14.47 3.15 -5.56
CA LYS A 328 -15.65 3.48 -6.35
C LYS A 328 -15.97 4.97 -6.26
N LEU A 329 -16.03 5.63 -7.39
CA LEU A 329 -16.33 7.05 -7.51
C LEU A 329 -17.75 7.25 -8.06
N LYS A 330 -18.58 8.04 -7.36
CA LYS A 330 -19.92 8.39 -7.87
C LYS A 330 -19.78 9.32 -9.09
N GLY A 331 -20.55 9.04 -10.13
CA GLY A 331 -20.57 9.86 -11.36
C GLY A 331 -19.49 9.52 -12.35
N ILE A 332 -18.81 8.38 -12.19
CA ILE A 332 -17.78 7.86 -13.11
C ILE A 332 -18.13 6.41 -13.43
N ASN A 333 -18.05 6.05 -14.69
CA ASN A 333 -18.21 4.68 -15.19
C ASN A 333 -16.85 3.97 -15.11
N GLN A 334 -16.59 3.25 -14.01
CA GLN A 334 -15.33 2.56 -13.78
C GLN A 334 -15.42 1.12 -14.28
N THR A 335 -14.44 0.70 -15.12
CA THR A 335 -14.27 -0.67 -15.57
C THR A 335 -12.96 -1.25 -15.09
N GLN A 336 -12.92 -2.55 -14.86
CA GLN A 336 -11.74 -3.25 -14.35
C GLN A 336 -11.27 -4.28 -15.36
N VAL A 337 -9.96 -4.35 -15.53
CA VAL A 337 -9.28 -5.39 -16.34
C VAL A 337 -9.67 -6.78 -15.86
N ASP A 338 -9.95 -7.67 -16.81
CA ASP A 338 -10.26 -9.09 -16.60
C ASP A 338 -9.61 -9.89 -17.76
N GLU A 339 -8.35 -10.25 -17.56
CA GLU A 339 -7.54 -10.92 -18.58
C GLU A 339 -8.14 -12.29 -18.99
N GLU A 340 -8.79 -12.99 -18.03
CA GLU A 340 -9.43 -14.28 -18.30
C GLU A 340 -10.58 -14.15 -19.32
N LYS A 341 -11.23 -12.98 -19.35
CA LYS A 341 -12.29 -12.65 -20.31
C LYS A 341 -11.80 -11.86 -21.52
N GLY A 342 -10.49 -11.64 -21.65
CA GLY A 342 -9.91 -10.87 -22.74
C GLY A 342 -10.19 -9.36 -22.66
N TYR A 343 -10.52 -8.84 -21.48
CA TYR A 343 -10.72 -7.41 -21.20
C TYR A 343 -9.46 -6.83 -20.56
N ASP A 344 -8.42 -6.64 -21.36
CA ASP A 344 -7.15 -5.99 -21.03
C ASP A 344 -7.20 -4.49 -21.31
N PHE A 345 -6.11 -3.77 -21.04
CA PHE A 345 -6.04 -2.32 -21.29
C PHE A 345 -6.28 -1.96 -22.76
N PRO A 346 -5.63 -2.57 -23.76
CA PRO A 346 -5.89 -2.26 -25.17
C PRO A 346 -7.33 -2.53 -25.59
N ASN A 347 -7.86 -3.72 -25.32
CA ASN A 347 -9.21 -4.10 -25.72
C ASN A 347 -10.28 -3.26 -25.00
N GLY A 348 -10.06 -2.98 -23.71
CA GLY A 348 -10.93 -2.13 -22.93
C GLY A 348 -10.94 -0.70 -23.45
N LEU A 349 -9.78 -0.12 -23.77
CA LEU A 349 -9.70 1.23 -24.32
C LEU A 349 -10.38 1.33 -25.69
N ARG A 350 -10.21 0.33 -26.58
CA ARG A 350 -10.98 0.25 -27.85
C ARG A 350 -12.49 0.22 -27.63
N ALA A 351 -12.95 -0.46 -26.58
CA ALA A 351 -14.36 -0.51 -26.27
C ALA A 351 -14.86 0.83 -25.70
N ILE A 352 -14.08 1.47 -24.83
CA ILE A 352 -14.40 2.75 -24.18
C ILE A 352 -14.56 3.87 -25.21
N VAL A 353 -13.65 3.99 -26.19
CA VAL A 353 -13.74 5.01 -27.23
C VAL A 353 -15.06 4.94 -28.03
N ARG A 354 -15.69 3.75 -28.12
CA ARG A 354 -16.99 3.57 -28.75
C ARG A 354 -18.21 3.87 -27.86
N GLN A 355 -17.97 4.27 -26.62
CA GLN A 355 -19.03 4.62 -25.65
C GLN A 355 -19.25 6.12 -25.51
N ASP A 356 -18.79 6.90 -26.49
CA ASP A 356 -18.92 8.37 -26.53
C ASP A 356 -18.43 9.04 -25.22
N PRO A 357 -17.16 8.81 -24.80
CA PRO A 357 -16.62 9.41 -23.60
C PRO A 357 -16.10 10.83 -23.88
N ASP A 358 -16.32 11.76 -22.97
CA ASP A 358 -15.61 13.04 -22.96
C ASP A 358 -14.24 12.93 -22.28
N VAL A 359 -14.18 12.08 -21.25
CA VAL A 359 -13.00 11.90 -20.41
C VAL A 359 -12.70 10.40 -20.26
N ILE A 360 -11.48 10.03 -20.53
CA ILE A 360 -11.00 8.66 -20.39
C ILE A 360 -9.88 8.62 -19.35
N MET A 361 -9.91 7.66 -18.42
CA MET A 361 -8.75 7.35 -17.57
C MET A 361 -8.29 5.92 -17.85
N VAL A 362 -7.04 5.78 -18.25
CA VAL A 362 -6.34 4.50 -18.35
C VAL A 362 -5.45 4.37 -17.12
N GLY A 363 -5.69 3.36 -16.28
CA GLY A 363 -5.01 3.19 -15.00
C GLY A 363 -3.50 3.31 -15.11
N GLU A 364 -2.92 2.64 -16.10
CA GLU A 364 -1.50 2.78 -16.45
C GLU A 364 -1.23 2.38 -17.90
N ILE A 365 -0.12 2.90 -18.44
CA ILE A 365 0.39 2.53 -19.77
C ILE A 365 1.63 1.66 -19.56
N ARG A 366 1.55 0.39 -19.96
CA ARG A 366 2.64 -0.60 -19.83
C ARG A 366 3.24 -1.02 -21.16
N ASP A 367 2.48 -0.92 -22.23
CA ASP A 367 2.80 -1.45 -23.55
C ASP A 367 2.55 -0.42 -24.67
N GLN A 368 3.11 -0.72 -25.85
CA GLN A 368 3.03 0.13 -27.02
C GLN A 368 1.58 0.38 -27.46
N GLU A 369 0.77 -0.67 -27.51
CA GLU A 369 -0.59 -0.58 -28.04
C GLU A 369 -1.48 0.33 -27.19
N THR A 370 -1.40 0.20 -25.85
CA THR A 370 -2.07 1.09 -24.91
C THR A 370 -1.59 2.53 -25.06
N ALA A 371 -0.25 2.73 -25.22
CA ALA A 371 0.33 4.05 -25.38
C ALA A 371 -0.17 4.77 -26.65
N GLU A 372 -0.10 4.09 -27.80
CA GLU A 372 -0.57 4.63 -29.08
C GLU A 372 -2.06 4.97 -29.02
N MET A 373 -2.88 4.07 -28.50
CA MET A 373 -4.33 4.30 -28.39
C MET A 373 -4.69 5.45 -27.46
N ALA A 374 -4.01 5.58 -26.32
CA ALA A 374 -4.24 6.67 -25.37
C ALA A 374 -3.87 8.02 -25.99
N VAL A 375 -2.74 8.10 -26.71
CA VAL A 375 -2.30 9.28 -27.44
C VAL A 375 -3.28 9.62 -28.56
N GLN A 376 -3.68 8.65 -29.41
CA GLN A 376 -4.66 8.86 -30.47
C GLN A 376 -6.02 9.32 -29.94
N SER A 377 -6.50 8.74 -28.84
CA SER A 377 -7.74 9.18 -28.19
C SER A 377 -7.68 10.64 -27.76
N SER A 378 -6.52 11.10 -27.23
CA SER A 378 -6.32 12.48 -26.82
C SER A 378 -6.27 13.48 -27.99
N LEU A 379 -5.85 13.02 -29.19
CA LEU A 379 -5.84 13.82 -30.43
C LEU A 379 -7.20 13.87 -31.09
N THR A 380 -8.04 12.86 -30.87
CA THR A 380 -9.38 12.74 -31.50
C THR A 380 -10.51 13.31 -30.65
N GLY A 381 -10.22 14.19 -29.71
CA GLY A 381 -11.24 14.97 -29.02
C GLY A 381 -11.52 14.59 -27.57
N HIS A 382 -10.78 13.64 -26.99
CA HIS A 382 -10.97 13.19 -25.62
C HIS A 382 -9.93 13.76 -24.64
N LEU A 383 -10.32 14.05 -23.41
CA LEU A 383 -9.38 14.34 -22.34
C LEU A 383 -8.94 13.01 -21.69
N VAL A 384 -7.67 12.66 -21.87
CA VAL A 384 -7.11 11.38 -21.43
C VAL A 384 -6.24 11.55 -20.19
N PHE A 385 -6.48 10.76 -19.16
CA PHE A 385 -5.65 10.64 -17.97
C PHE A 385 -4.98 9.27 -17.91
N SER A 386 -3.69 9.23 -17.57
CA SER A 386 -3.03 7.94 -17.36
C SER A 386 -1.82 8.06 -16.43
N THR A 387 -1.21 6.90 -16.13
CA THR A 387 0.02 6.85 -15.35
C THR A 387 1.15 6.17 -16.09
N LEU A 388 2.37 6.59 -15.75
CA LEU A 388 3.62 5.96 -16.15
C LEU A 388 4.51 5.70 -14.94
N HIS A 389 5.52 4.85 -15.10
CA HIS A 389 6.52 4.57 -14.09
C HIS A 389 7.86 5.19 -14.48
N THR A 390 7.97 6.52 -14.40
CA THR A 390 9.25 7.25 -14.52
C THR A 390 9.51 8.06 -13.26
N ASN A 391 10.77 8.38 -13.00
CA ASN A 391 11.18 9.04 -11.77
C ASN A 391 10.96 10.55 -11.76
N GLU A 392 10.88 11.16 -12.93
CA GLU A 392 10.74 12.58 -13.18
C GLU A 392 9.82 12.83 -14.38
N ALA A 393 9.35 14.05 -14.52
CA ALA A 393 8.38 14.38 -15.56
C ALA A 393 8.97 14.33 -16.96
N SER A 394 10.20 14.82 -17.18
CA SER A 394 10.87 14.77 -18.49
C SER A 394 11.07 13.35 -18.99
N GLY A 395 11.35 12.40 -18.11
CA GLY A 395 11.52 11.00 -18.45
C GLY A 395 10.25 10.33 -19.00
N ALA A 396 9.06 10.87 -18.72
CA ALA A 396 7.81 10.32 -19.25
C ALA A 396 7.70 10.47 -20.78
N ILE A 397 8.26 11.56 -21.33
CA ILE A 397 8.30 11.79 -22.80
C ILE A 397 9.16 10.71 -23.46
N SER A 398 10.38 10.49 -22.95
CA SER A 398 11.27 9.44 -23.47
C SER A 398 10.64 8.07 -23.36
N ARG A 399 9.92 7.80 -22.27
CA ARG A 399 9.24 6.53 -22.07
C ARG A 399 8.16 6.27 -23.11
N LEU A 400 7.37 7.28 -23.50
CA LEU A 400 6.42 7.15 -24.60
C LEU A 400 7.11 6.85 -25.94
N ILE A 401 8.23 7.53 -26.22
CA ILE A 401 9.04 7.29 -27.44
C ILE A 401 9.59 5.85 -27.44
N GLU A 402 10.14 5.37 -26.32
CA GLU A 402 10.64 4.00 -26.16
C GLU A 402 9.54 2.94 -26.37
N MET A 403 8.30 3.26 -26.00
CA MET A 403 7.13 2.41 -26.25
C MET A 403 6.61 2.50 -27.70
N GLY A 404 7.29 3.21 -28.60
CA GLY A 404 6.97 3.27 -30.03
C GLY A 404 6.02 4.40 -30.43
N VAL A 405 5.62 5.27 -29.51
CA VAL A 405 4.79 6.43 -29.87
C VAL A 405 5.60 7.40 -30.72
N ASP A 406 5.02 7.83 -31.84
CA ASP A 406 5.66 8.80 -32.72
C ASP A 406 5.94 10.11 -31.97
N ARG A 407 7.20 10.53 -32.02
CA ARG A 407 7.70 11.73 -31.40
C ARG A 407 6.95 12.99 -31.83
N ASP A 408 6.59 13.09 -33.09
CA ASP A 408 5.99 14.30 -33.65
C ASP A 408 4.57 14.54 -33.09
N ILE A 409 3.85 13.47 -32.72
CA ILE A 409 2.48 13.57 -32.20
C ILE A 409 2.42 13.73 -30.68
N ILE A 410 3.47 13.34 -29.94
CA ILE A 410 3.48 13.43 -28.48
C ILE A 410 3.18 14.85 -27.97
N PRO A 411 3.83 15.93 -28.49
CA PRO A 411 3.59 17.27 -28.00
C PRO A 411 2.18 17.80 -28.28
N ASP A 412 1.53 17.32 -29.32
CA ASP A 412 0.17 17.74 -29.66
C ASP A 412 -0.85 17.09 -28.71
N ALA A 413 -0.59 15.85 -28.34
CA ALA A 413 -1.40 15.09 -27.41
C ALA A 413 -1.20 15.55 -25.95
N LEU A 414 0.05 15.64 -25.52
CA LEU A 414 0.44 15.78 -24.11
C LEU A 414 0.38 17.24 -23.65
N LYS A 415 -0.37 17.51 -22.59
CA LYS A 415 -0.54 18.86 -22.03
C LYS A 415 0.22 19.07 -20.72
N LEU A 416 0.25 18.03 -19.87
CA LEU A 416 0.85 18.09 -18.56
C LEU A 416 1.40 16.73 -18.14
N ILE A 417 2.58 16.72 -17.55
CA ILE A 417 3.14 15.60 -16.85
C ILE A 417 3.31 15.99 -15.39
N ILE A 418 2.81 15.16 -14.48
CA ILE A 418 2.85 15.33 -13.04
C ILE A 418 3.76 14.25 -12.46
N ALA A 419 5.03 14.54 -12.20
CA ALA A 419 5.84 13.62 -11.43
C ALA A 419 5.57 13.82 -9.92
N GLN A 420 5.47 12.72 -9.19
CA GLN A 420 4.98 12.74 -7.82
C GLN A 420 5.75 11.78 -6.91
N ARG A 421 5.98 12.25 -5.65
CA ARG A 421 6.43 11.45 -4.51
C ARG A 421 5.59 11.78 -3.29
N LEU A 422 5.55 10.86 -2.33
CA LEU A 422 4.97 11.11 -1.01
C LEU A 422 6.08 11.23 0.03
N VAL A 423 6.00 12.26 0.87
CA VAL A 423 6.87 12.48 2.03
C VAL A 423 6.04 12.55 3.30
N ARG A 424 6.60 12.06 4.39
CA ARG A 424 5.94 12.11 5.69
C ARG A 424 5.94 13.54 6.23
N LYS A 425 4.83 13.95 6.81
CA LYS A 425 4.72 15.22 7.53
C LYS A 425 5.30 15.08 8.93
N LEU A 426 6.09 16.06 9.36
CA LEU A 426 6.51 16.16 10.75
C LEU A 426 5.29 16.24 11.68
N CYS A 427 5.32 15.50 12.77
CA CYS A 427 4.24 15.55 13.75
C CYS A 427 4.11 16.96 14.35
N PRO A 428 2.97 17.63 14.23
CA PRO A 428 2.79 19.00 14.68
C PRO A 428 2.95 19.16 16.20
N TYR A 429 2.80 18.09 16.96
CA TYR A 429 2.85 18.08 18.44
C TYR A 429 4.26 17.91 19.00
N CYS A 430 5.21 17.37 18.22
CA CYS A 430 6.54 17.05 18.75
C CYS A 430 7.71 17.39 17.81
N LYS A 431 7.47 18.00 16.65
CA LYS A 431 8.57 18.48 15.81
C LYS A 431 9.43 19.45 16.59
N GLU A 432 10.73 19.32 16.46
CA GLU A 432 11.71 20.10 17.22
C GLU A 432 12.46 21.03 16.28
N LYS A 433 12.56 22.32 16.66
CA LYS A 433 13.38 23.30 15.95
C LYS A 433 14.86 23.05 16.24
N TYR A 434 15.69 23.20 15.24
CA TYR A 434 17.15 23.20 15.41
C TYR A 434 17.80 24.23 14.51
N LYS A 435 18.98 24.69 14.90
CA LYS A 435 19.79 25.61 14.09
C LYS A 435 20.64 24.76 13.13
N PRO A 436 20.44 24.86 11.81
CA PRO A 436 21.26 24.13 10.85
C PRO A 436 22.71 24.66 10.83
N SER A 437 23.65 23.83 10.40
CA SER A 437 25.02 24.25 10.15
C SER A 437 25.07 25.24 8.99
N ALA A 438 26.12 26.10 8.95
CA ALA A 438 26.32 27.05 7.85
C ALA A 438 26.41 26.31 6.49
N GLU A 439 26.99 25.14 6.48
CA GLU A 439 27.11 24.27 5.31
C GLU A 439 25.72 23.82 4.80
N ILE A 440 24.87 23.33 5.67
CA ILE A 440 23.48 22.93 5.30
C ILE A 440 22.72 24.13 4.74
N VAL A 441 22.83 25.29 5.37
CA VAL A 441 22.18 26.53 4.90
C VAL A 441 22.67 26.90 3.50
N GLN A 442 24.00 26.88 3.28
CA GLN A 442 24.59 27.19 1.98
C GLN A 442 24.14 26.18 0.93
N ASN A 443 24.17 24.90 1.27
CA ASN A 443 23.72 23.81 0.39
C ASN A 443 22.25 23.98 -0.05
N ILE A 444 21.36 24.32 0.85
CA ILE A 444 19.95 24.60 0.52
C ILE A 444 19.84 25.82 -0.42
N LYS A 445 20.56 26.91 -0.12
CA LYS A 445 20.53 28.13 -0.96
C LYS A 445 21.05 27.88 -2.36
N ASP A 446 22.20 27.23 -2.47
CA ASP A 446 22.80 26.89 -3.78
C ASP A 446 21.89 26.04 -4.61
N THR A 447 21.28 25.00 -3.99
CA THR A 447 20.33 24.14 -4.66
C THR A 447 19.10 24.91 -5.14
N LEU A 448 18.51 25.75 -4.31
CA LEU A 448 17.33 26.52 -4.69
C LEU A 448 17.64 27.66 -5.68
N SER A 449 18.90 28.10 -5.82
CA SER A 449 19.30 29.18 -6.73
C SER A 449 19.09 28.90 -8.21
N ILE A 450 18.97 27.62 -8.59
CA ILE A 450 18.68 27.20 -9.99
C ILE A 450 17.24 27.45 -10.41
N LEU A 451 16.34 27.64 -9.44
CA LEU A 451 14.94 27.87 -9.74
C LEU A 451 14.73 29.18 -10.49
N SER A 452 14.00 29.08 -11.59
CA SER A 452 13.65 30.28 -12.38
C SER A 452 12.76 31.22 -11.57
N PRO A 453 12.95 32.54 -11.68
CA PRO A 453 12.00 33.50 -11.12
C PRO A 453 10.56 33.32 -11.58
N ARG A 454 10.35 32.68 -12.76
CA ARG A 454 9.03 32.34 -13.30
C ARG A 454 8.29 31.31 -12.45
N ALA A 455 8.98 30.54 -11.59
CA ALA A 455 8.36 29.64 -10.65
C ALA A 455 7.53 30.37 -9.56
N GLY A 456 7.72 31.69 -9.41
CA GLY A 456 6.98 32.49 -8.42
C GLY A 456 7.34 32.20 -6.97
N ILE A 457 8.45 31.48 -6.71
CA ILE A 457 8.83 31.02 -5.38
C ILE A 457 9.71 32.09 -4.70
N GLN A 458 9.34 32.43 -3.47
CA GLN A 458 10.16 33.30 -2.62
C GLN A 458 11.06 32.43 -1.73
N ILE A 459 12.35 32.47 -1.99
CA ILE A 459 13.37 31.79 -1.17
C ILE A 459 13.74 32.71 -0.01
N PRO A 460 13.69 32.27 1.26
CA PRO A 460 14.09 33.08 2.40
C PRO A 460 15.59 33.48 2.31
N ASN A 461 15.90 34.76 2.42
CA ASN A 461 17.28 35.25 2.44
C ASN A 461 18.08 34.72 3.63
N ILE A 462 17.40 34.48 4.77
CA ILE A 462 18.00 34.01 6.01
C ILE A 462 17.26 32.76 6.47
N ILE A 463 17.99 31.66 6.61
CA ILE A 463 17.48 30.38 7.16
C ILE A 463 18.10 30.25 8.56
N THR A 464 17.29 30.52 9.59
CA THR A 464 17.75 30.50 10.98
C THR A 464 17.45 29.20 11.68
N GLU A 465 16.38 28.49 11.26
CA GLU A 465 15.89 27.27 11.89
C GLU A 465 15.31 26.30 10.86
N LEU A 466 15.49 25.03 11.13
CA LEU A 466 14.84 23.92 10.47
C LEU A 466 14.15 23.04 11.52
N TYR A 467 13.38 22.03 11.08
CA TYR A 467 12.66 21.14 11.96
C TYR A 467 13.10 19.70 11.76
N ARG A 468 13.12 18.93 12.86
CA ARG A 468 13.41 17.49 12.85
C ARG A 468 12.34 16.71 13.61
N ALA A 469 12.26 15.41 13.34
CA ALA A 469 11.38 14.50 14.03
C ALA A 469 11.90 14.18 15.44
N LYS A 470 11.01 14.24 16.48
CA LYS A 470 11.36 13.87 17.85
C LYS A 470 10.66 12.58 18.28
N GLY A 471 9.33 12.54 18.14
CA GLY A 471 8.47 11.46 18.61
C GLY A 471 7.69 11.80 19.86
N CYS A 472 6.40 11.43 19.88
CA CYS A 472 5.50 11.54 21.03
C CYS A 472 4.35 10.52 20.90
N GLU A 473 3.54 10.35 21.94
CA GLU A 473 2.39 9.45 21.93
C GLU A 473 1.41 9.68 20.76
N LYS A 474 1.18 10.95 20.39
CA LYS A 474 0.24 11.31 19.32
C LYS A 474 0.69 10.89 17.91
N CYS A 475 1.95 10.62 17.72
CA CYS A 475 2.52 10.07 16.49
C CYS A 475 3.11 8.66 16.70
N ASN A 476 2.70 7.98 17.76
CA ASN A 476 3.25 6.67 18.14
C ASN A 476 4.79 6.67 18.18
N TRP A 477 5.38 7.76 18.66
CA TRP A 477 6.82 7.99 18.78
C TRP A 477 7.60 7.97 17.45
N LEU A 478 6.89 8.01 16.31
CA LEU A 478 7.50 8.00 14.98
C LEU A 478 8.11 9.36 14.60
N GLY A 479 7.68 10.45 15.24
CA GLY A 479 8.07 11.82 14.89
C GLY A 479 7.38 12.38 13.64
N TYR A 480 6.66 11.53 12.90
CA TYR A 480 5.90 11.87 11.70
C TYR A 480 4.44 11.46 11.86
N LYS A 481 3.53 12.14 11.15
CA LYS A 481 2.11 11.80 11.12
C LYS A 481 1.47 12.25 9.82
N GLY A 482 1.09 11.27 9.00
CA GLY A 482 0.52 11.48 7.67
C GLY A 482 1.55 11.87 6.61
N GLN A 483 1.10 12.03 5.39
CA GLN A 483 1.92 12.28 4.21
C GLN A 483 1.45 13.52 3.46
N THR A 484 2.31 14.09 2.62
CA THR A 484 2.01 15.10 1.62
C THR A 484 2.68 14.76 0.31
N GLY A 485 2.11 15.19 -0.81
CA GLY A 485 2.71 15.03 -2.13
C GLY A 485 3.79 16.07 -2.39
N LEU A 486 4.88 15.63 -3.00
CA LEU A 486 5.80 16.49 -3.73
C LEU A 486 5.44 16.36 -5.20
N PHE A 487 5.38 17.49 -5.89
CA PHE A 487 4.95 17.56 -7.28
C PHE A 487 5.97 18.30 -8.13
N GLU A 488 6.28 17.72 -9.29
CA GLU A 488 7.02 18.33 -10.38
C GLU A 488 6.09 18.37 -11.58
N LEU A 489 5.77 19.57 -12.06
CA LEU A 489 4.77 19.81 -13.10
C LEU A 489 5.46 20.29 -14.38
N LEU A 490 5.51 19.44 -15.39
CA LEU A 490 6.02 19.78 -16.70
C LEU A 490 4.84 20.10 -17.63
N PHE A 491 4.66 21.38 -17.95
CA PHE A 491 3.67 21.82 -18.95
C PHE A 491 4.28 21.75 -20.34
N VAL A 492 3.61 21.05 -21.25
CA VAL A 492 4.06 20.93 -22.64
C VAL A 492 3.53 22.12 -23.43
N ASN A 493 4.37 23.15 -23.53
CA ASN A 493 4.14 24.34 -24.35
C ASN A 493 4.92 24.23 -25.67
N SER A 494 4.87 25.28 -26.52
CA SER A 494 5.57 25.32 -27.80
C SER A 494 7.08 25.05 -27.67
N ASP A 495 7.73 25.64 -26.68
CA ASP A 495 9.17 25.51 -26.47
C ASP A 495 9.58 24.05 -26.15
N ILE A 496 8.81 23.39 -25.29
CA ILE A 496 9.00 21.97 -24.95
C ILE A 496 8.64 21.10 -26.14
N ALA A 497 7.56 21.40 -26.86
CA ALA A 497 7.13 20.70 -28.06
C ALA A 497 8.22 20.69 -29.15
N ASP A 498 8.85 21.83 -29.38
CA ASP A 498 9.95 21.97 -30.36
C ASP A 498 11.16 21.12 -29.97
N LEU A 499 11.54 21.09 -28.67
CA LEU A 499 12.62 20.24 -28.20
C LEU A 499 12.31 18.75 -28.40
N VAL A 500 11.07 18.33 -28.11
CA VAL A 500 10.64 16.93 -28.30
C VAL A 500 10.74 16.56 -29.79
N ARG A 501 10.21 17.38 -30.71
CA ARG A 501 10.28 17.12 -32.17
C ARG A 501 11.71 17.08 -32.67
N HIS A 502 12.62 17.90 -32.13
CA HIS A 502 14.04 17.97 -32.56
C HIS A 502 14.94 16.94 -31.86
N ASN A 503 14.36 15.95 -31.16
CA ASN A 503 15.11 14.87 -30.50
C ASN A 503 16.04 15.35 -29.36
N ALA A 504 15.64 16.38 -28.65
CA ALA A 504 16.38 16.85 -27.50
C ALA A 504 16.49 15.77 -26.42
N SER A 505 17.59 15.79 -25.69
CA SER A 505 17.79 14.88 -24.56
C SER A 505 16.83 15.18 -23.40
N ILE A 506 16.66 14.20 -22.50
CA ILE A 506 15.85 14.39 -21.27
C ILE A 506 16.35 15.61 -20.47
N ASP A 507 17.68 15.79 -20.43
CA ASP A 507 18.29 16.89 -19.69
C ASP A 507 17.98 18.25 -20.30
N GLU A 508 18.06 18.38 -21.63
CA GLU A 508 17.68 19.62 -22.33
C GLU A 508 16.20 19.98 -22.14
N ILE A 509 15.31 18.99 -22.17
CA ILE A 509 13.88 19.18 -21.88
C ILE A 509 13.69 19.63 -20.44
N ARG A 510 14.40 19.03 -19.48
CA ARG A 510 14.35 19.36 -18.05
C ARG A 510 14.85 20.80 -17.80
N GLU A 511 16.01 21.16 -18.34
CA GLU A 511 16.59 22.52 -18.23
C GLU A 511 15.61 23.57 -18.76
N LYS A 512 15.07 23.33 -19.93
CA LYS A 512 14.08 24.23 -20.51
C LYS A 512 12.84 24.34 -19.64
N ALA A 513 12.33 23.22 -19.14
CA ALA A 513 11.16 23.23 -18.24
C ALA A 513 11.44 24.01 -16.95
N ILE A 514 12.62 23.86 -16.34
CA ILE A 514 13.04 24.64 -15.15
C ILE A 514 13.11 26.15 -15.50
N SER A 515 13.69 26.50 -16.63
CA SER A 515 13.75 27.89 -17.10
C SER A 515 12.36 28.50 -17.30
N LEU A 516 11.37 27.70 -17.60
CA LEU A 516 9.96 28.08 -17.77
C LEU A 516 9.18 28.11 -16.46
N GLY A 517 9.78 27.67 -15.34
CA GLY A 517 9.19 27.71 -14.02
C GLY A 517 8.82 26.37 -13.41
N MET A 518 9.20 25.24 -14.03
CA MET A 518 9.07 23.93 -13.40
C MET A 518 9.93 23.86 -12.14
N VAL A 519 9.37 23.31 -11.07
CA VAL A 519 10.07 23.05 -9.82
C VAL A 519 10.36 21.56 -9.73
N PRO A 520 11.62 21.12 -9.78
CA PRO A 520 11.94 19.69 -9.64
C PRO A 520 11.57 19.13 -8.29
N LEU A 521 11.31 17.81 -8.20
CA LEU A 521 10.81 17.12 -7.00
C LEU A 521 11.65 17.40 -5.74
N PHE A 522 12.97 17.36 -5.86
CA PHE A 522 13.86 17.61 -4.72
C PHE A 522 13.73 19.06 -4.22
N HIS A 523 13.64 20.03 -5.13
CA HIS A 523 13.46 21.45 -4.80
C HIS A 523 12.10 21.70 -4.15
N ALA A 524 11.03 21.07 -4.66
CA ALA A 524 9.72 21.07 -4.01
C ALA A 524 9.83 20.53 -2.57
N GLY A 525 10.60 19.47 -2.37
CA GLY A 525 10.88 18.92 -1.05
C GLY A 525 11.61 19.88 -0.13
N LEU A 526 12.64 20.59 -0.61
CA LEU A 526 13.34 21.59 0.18
C LEU A 526 12.43 22.75 0.61
N LEU A 527 11.49 23.15 -0.24
CA LEU A 527 10.49 24.17 0.13
C LEU A 527 9.60 23.69 1.28
N GLU A 528 9.18 22.42 1.27
CA GLU A 528 8.44 21.80 2.37
C GLU A 528 9.26 21.72 3.68
N VAL A 529 10.59 21.49 3.57
CA VAL A 529 11.50 21.55 4.72
C VAL A 529 11.58 22.96 5.31
N LEU A 530 11.71 23.98 4.46
CA LEU A 530 11.76 25.38 4.91
C LEU A 530 10.45 25.83 5.59
N GLN A 531 9.31 25.28 5.18
CA GLN A 531 8.02 25.51 5.83
C GLN A 531 7.85 24.70 7.13
N GLY A 532 8.74 23.75 7.42
CA GLY A 532 8.67 22.88 8.58
C GLY A 532 7.55 21.83 8.49
N ASN A 533 7.13 21.48 7.28
CA ASN A 533 6.14 20.43 7.02
C ASN A 533 6.77 19.05 7.03
N THR A 534 8.02 18.94 6.59
CA THR A 534 8.82 17.69 6.60
C THR A 534 10.25 17.98 7.06
N SER A 535 11.08 16.96 7.13
CA SER A 535 12.50 17.11 7.52
C SER A 535 13.43 16.89 6.34
N LEU A 536 14.68 17.35 6.47
CA LEU A 536 15.71 17.18 5.45
C LEU A 536 16.02 15.69 5.24
N GLU A 537 16.08 14.90 6.32
CA GLU A 537 16.31 13.47 6.26
C GLU A 537 15.23 12.74 5.46
N GLU A 538 13.98 13.18 5.59
CA GLU A 538 12.87 12.57 4.83
C GLU A 538 12.97 12.90 3.34
N ILE A 539 13.35 14.10 2.97
CA ILE A 539 13.57 14.46 1.56
C ILE A 539 14.74 13.68 0.98
N THR A 540 15.85 13.58 1.71
CA THR A 540 17.01 12.77 1.30
C THR A 540 16.60 11.30 1.07
N ARG A 541 15.78 10.75 1.94
CA ARG A 541 15.27 9.35 1.78
C ARG A 541 14.44 9.15 0.52
N VAL A 542 13.64 10.14 0.12
CA VAL A 542 12.62 9.97 -0.93
C VAL A 542 13.08 10.49 -2.29
N ALA A 543 13.80 11.59 -2.32
CA ALA A 543 14.16 12.31 -3.53
C ALA A 543 15.69 12.34 -3.81
N GLY A 544 16.50 11.77 -2.92
CA GLY A 544 17.95 11.68 -3.04
C GLY A 544 18.70 12.65 -2.15
N ASP A 545 20.03 12.51 -2.10
CA ASP A 545 20.91 13.36 -1.29
C ASP A 545 21.07 14.74 -1.91
N ILE A 546 21.21 15.78 -1.05
CA ILE A 546 21.42 17.17 -1.46
C ILE A 546 22.72 17.35 -2.25
N ASP A 547 23.78 16.66 -1.87
CA ASP A 547 25.06 16.71 -2.58
C ASP A 547 24.98 16.05 -3.95
N TYR A 548 24.24 14.93 -4.05
CA TYR A 548 23.96 14.26 -5.32
C TYR A 548 23.12 15.15 -6.26
N VAL A 549 22.08 15.80 -5.72
CA VAL A 549 21.23 16.70 -6.49
C VAL A 549 22.00 17.92 -6.96
N LYS A 550 22.86 18.48 -6.12
CA LYS A 550 23.79 19.56 -6.52
C LYS A 550 24.70 19.14 -7.66
N LEU A 551 25.25 17.93 -7.58
CA LEU A 551 26.14 17.40 -8.61
C LEU A 551 25.41 17.21 -9.94
N MET A 552 24.16 16.70 -9.88
CA MET A 552 23.29 16.62 -11.07
C MET A 552 23.05 17.99 -11.70
N PHE A 553 22.67 18.98 -10.88
CA PHE A 553 22.33 20.31 -11.39
C PHE A 553 23.53 21.21 -11.66
N ALA A 554 24.68 21.04 -11.00
CA ALA A 554 25.93 21.72 -11.36
C ALA A 554 26.41 21.28 -12.76
N LYS A 555 26.21 20.01 -13.13
CA LYS A 555 26.48 19.54 -14.49
C LYS A 555 25.51 20.12 -15.52
N ILE A 556 24.25 20.34 -15.16
CA ILE A 556 23.27 21.00 -16.00
C ILE A 556 23.71 22.46 -16.32
N LEU A 557 24.28 23.17 -15.35
CA LEU A 557 24.78 24.52 -15.55
C LEU A 557 26.10 24.59 -16.37
N ASP A 558 26.85 23.47 -16.38
CA ASP A 558 28.18 23.40 -17.04
C ASP A 558 28.12 22.63 -18.39
N GLN A 559 27.00 22.04 -18.75
CA GLN A 559 26.85 21.22 -19.96
C GLN A 559 26.16 21.94 -21.12
N THR A 560 26.77 22.91 -21.65
CA THR A 560 26.79 23.11 -23.12
C THR A 560 27.73 22.11 -23.83
N LEU A 561 28.45 21.25 -23.12
CA LEU A 561 29.52 20.41 -23.67
C LEU A 561 29.52 18.97 -23.09
N THR A 562 29.13 18.02 -23.93
CA THR A 562 29.50 16.58 -23.93
C THR A 562 29.46 15.77 -22.60
N ARG A 563 28.68 14.69 -22.57
CA ARG A 563 28.74 13.64 -21.54
C ARG A 563 30.16 13.10 -21.44
N GLY A 564 30.90 13.51 -20.38
CA GLY A 564 32.26 13.04 -20.14
C GLY A 564 32.92 13.68 -18.94
N ILE A 565 34.03 13.14 -18.50
CA ILE A 565 34.94 13.72 -17.52
C ILE A 565 36.13 14.30 -18.26
N VAL A 566 36.57 15.46 -17.82
CA VAL A 566 37.84 16.07 -18.27
C VAL A 566 38.80 15.99 -17.07
N ILE A 567 39.89 15.28 -17.22
CA ILE A 567 40.94 15.14 -16.20
C ILE A 567 41.97 16.26 -16.47
N ASP A 568 42.03 17.24 -15.59
CA ASP A 568 43.02 18.37 -15.68
C ASP A 568 44.43 17.82 -15.40
N SER A 569 45.40 18.33 -16.16
CA SER A 569 46.82 18.05 -15.95
C SER A 569 47.29 18.32 -14.53
N LYS A 570 46.60 19.19 -13.77
CA LYS A 570 46.88 19.42 -12.34
C LYS A 570 46.50 18.21 -11.48
N GLU A 571 45.41 17.50 -11.81
CA GLU A 571 44.97 16.30 -11.10
C GLU A 571 45.93 15.17 -11.34
N ILE A 572 46.35 14.99 -12.59
CA ILE A 572 47.38 14.00 -12.95
C ILE A 572 48.68 14.29 -12.22
N SER A 573 49.12 15.56 -12.18
CA SER A 573 50.31 15.98 -11.46
C SER A 573 50.21 15.79 -9.94
N LEU A 574 49.01 15.99 -9.39
CA LEU A 574 48.73 15.76 -7.97
C LEU A 574 48.80 14.28 -7.63
N VAL A 575 48.16 13.43 -8.42
CA VAL A 575 48.20 11.98 -8.22
C VAL A 575 49.58 11.39 -8.44
N ALA A 576 50.34 11.89 -9.44
CA ALA A 576 51.71 11.46 -9.69
C ALA A 576 52.66 11.74 -8.49
N LYS A 577 52.44 12.81 -7.73
CA LYS A 577 53.19 13.10 -6.50
C LYS A 577 52.81 12.17 -5.35
N MET A 578 51.64 11.57 -5.37
CA MET A 578 51.11 10.70 -4.33
C MET A 578 51.22 9.20 -4.68
N ILE A 579 51.69 8.85 -5.89
CA ILE A 579 51.73 7.46 -6.39
C ILE A 579 52.57 6.52 -5.49
N ASN A 580 53.61 7.05 -4.86
CA ASN A 580 54.46 6.29 -3.94
C ASN A 580 53.88 6.14 -2.53
N ASN A 581 52.76 6.83 -2.23
CA ASN A 581 52.09 6.74 -0.96
C ASN A 581 50.56 6.89 -1.19
N LEU A 582 49.94 5.82 -1.62
CA LEU A 582 48.51 5.80 -1.95
C LEU A 582 47.60 6.09 -0.75
N SER A 583 48.05 5.91 0.49
CA SER A 583 47.29 6.29 1.68
C SER A 583 47.04 7.78 1.77
N LEU A 584 47.91 8.62 1.24
CA LEU A 584 47.66 10.08 1.12
C LEU A 584 46.57 10.38 0.09
N LEU A 585 46.58 9.64 -1.03
CA LEU A 585 45.55 9.77 -2.06
C LEU A 585 44.20 9.31 -1.53
N GLU A 586 44.12 8.20 -0.80
CA GLU A 586 42.90 7.71 -0.14
C GLU A 586 42.33 8.75 0.83
N THR A 587 43.18 9.38 1.65
CA THR A 587 42.77 10.47 2.56
C THR A 587 42.25 11.66 1.77
N LYS A 588 42.95 12.05 0.71
CA LYS A 588 42.52 13.16 -0.15
C LYS A 588 41.16 12.90 -0.80
N ILE A 589 40.96 11.71 -1.36
CA ILE A 589 39.69 11.29 -1.98
C ILE A 589 38.54 11.31 -0.95
N ARG A 590 38.81 10.97 0.31
CA ARG A 590 37.82 10.99 1.39
C ARG A 590 37.37 12.39 1.75
N ASP A 591 38.26 13.36 1.67
CA ASP A 591 38.04 14.74 2.17
C ASP A 591 37.52 15.71 1.11
N ILE A 592 37.38 15.28 -0.16
CA ILE A 592 36.91 16.10 -1.27
C ILE A 592 35.56 15.64 -1.79
N LYS A 593 34.98 16.42 -2.70
CA LYS A 593 33.70 16.08 -3.34
C LYS A 593 33.79 14.78 -4.14
N ILE A 594 32.68 14.05 -4.26
CA ILE A 594 32.59 12.78 -4.97
C ILE A 594 33.09 12.89 -6.42
N ALA A 595 32.74 13.95 -7.15
CA ALA A 595 33.20 14.17 -8.52
C ALA A 595 34.72 14.32 -8.59
N ASP A 596 35.27 15.22 -7.79
CA ASP A 596 36.73 15.47 -7.75
C ASP A 596 37.48 14.20 -7.30
N GLY A 597 36.91 13.44 -6.33
CA GLY A 597 37.46 12.16 -5.90
C GLY A 597 37.42 11.11 -7.00
N PHE A 598 36.36 11.11 -7.81
CA PHE A 598 36.23 10.24 -8.96
C PHE A 598 37.24 10.57 -10.05
N ASP A 599 37.47 11.85 -10.31
CA ASP A 599 38.47 12.32 -11.27
C ASP A 599 39.90 11.90 -10.86
N LEU A 600 40.23 11.91 -9.55
CA LEU A 600 41.49 11.37 -9.04
C LEU A 600 41.65 9.86 -9.21
N ILE A 601 40.53 9.09 -9.10
CA ILE A 601 40.52 7.65 -9.40
C ILE A 601 40.89 7.41 -10.86
N PHE A 602 40.31 8.20 -11.79
CA PHE A 602 40.61 8.11 -13.21
C PHE A 602 42.00 8.63 -13.56
N ALA A 603 42.45 9.71 -12.92
CA ALA A 603 43.84 10.19 -13.09
C ALA A 603 44.88 9.10 -12.70
N LEU A 604 44.60 8.36 -11.62
CA LEU A 604 45.46 7.21 -11.23
C LEU A 604 45.42 6.11 -12.28
N ALA A 605 44.24 5.80 -12.90
CA ALA A 605 44.13 4.83 -13.97
C ALA A 605 44.95 5.23 -15.21
N LEU A 606 44.90 6.52 -15.58
CA LEU A 606 45.70 7.05 -16.69
C LEU A 606 47.20 6.92 -16.43
N ILE A 607 47.66 7.25 -15.21
CA ILE A 607 49.07 7.12 -14.83
C ILE A 607 49.54 5.65 -14.89
N TYR A 608 48.74 4.72 -14.40
CA TYR A 608 49.02 3.29 -14.45
C TYR A 608 48.75 2.65 -15.84
N ARG A 609 48.20 3.39 -16.78
CA ARG A 609 47.71 2.88 -18.08
C ARG A 609 46.81 1.65 -17.90
N ALA A 610 45.96 1.72 -16.89
CA ALA A 610 45.06 0.62 -16.59
C ALA A 610 44.00 0.44 -17.69
N SER A 611 43.73 -0.84 -18.05
CA SER A 611 42.66 -1.16 -19.02
C SER A 611 41.29 -1.19 -18.41
N ASP A 612 41.20 -1.49 -17.10
CA ASP A 612 39.94 -1.62 -16.36
C ASP A 612 40.07 -1.02 -14.95
N ILE A 613 38.96 -0.48 -14.46
CA ILE A 613 38.82 -0.02 -13.06
C ILE A 613 37.63 -0.77 -12.45
N HIS A 614 37.90 -1.49 -11.37
CA HIS A 614 36.89 -2.19 -10.58
C HIS A 614 36.68 -1.47 -9.25
N ILE A 615 35.42 -1.17 -8.92
CA ILE A 615 35.04 -0.53 -7.66
C ILE A 615 34.15 -1.51 -6.90
N GLU A 616 34.75 -2.27 -5.99
CA GLU A 616 34.11 -3.40 -5.35
C GLU A 616 33.86 -3.14 -3.86
N PRO A 617 32.62 -3.27 -3.38
CA PRO A 617 32.33 -3.17 -1.95
C PRO A 617 32.72 -4.46 -1.23
N THR A 618 33.36 -4.32 -0.06
CA THR A 618 33.55 -5.39 0.91
C THR A 618 32.69 -5.11 2.16
N ASP A 619 32.76 -5.98 3.15
CA ASP A 619 32.01 -5.79 4.39
C ASP A 619 32.34 -4.48 5.12
N GLN A 620 33.59 -4.01 5.03
CA GLN A 620 34.07 -2.83 5.77
C GLN A 620 34.46 -1.64 4.91
N GLN A 621 34.77 -1.82 3.63
CA GLN A 621 35.36 -0.78 2.77
C GLN A 621 35.07 -1.02 1.29
N ILE A 622 35.41 -0.05 0.45
CA ILE A 622 35.48 -0.20 -1.00
C ILE A 622 36.92 -0.51 -1.36
N VAL A 623 37.16 -1.50 -2.22
CA VAL A 623 38.44 -1.74 -2.85
C VAL A 623 38.35 -1.27 -4.31
N VAL A 624 39.24 -0.35 -4.71
CA VAL A 624 39.39 0.05 -6.10
C VAL A 624 40.58 -0.68 -6.68
N ARG A 625 40.32 -1.49 -7.70
CA ARG A 625 41.31 -2.33 -8.39
C ARG A 625 41.54 -1.81 -9.80
N TYR A 626 42.73 -1.90 -10.25
CA TYR A 626 43.11 -1.54 -11.62
C TYR A 626 43.71 -2.74 -12.34
N ARG A 627 43.32 -2.95 -13.58
CA ARG A 627 43.95 -3.96 -14.40
C ARG A 627 45.13 -3.32 -15.12
N ILE A 628 46.33 -3.69 -14.73
CA ILE A 628 47.62 -3.15 -15.23
C ILE A 628 48.33 -4.32 -15.91
N ASP A 629 48.70 -4.19 -17.18
CA ASP A 629 49.38 -5.24 -17.96
C ASP A 629 48.68 -6.62 -17.83
N GLY A 630 47.32 -6.61 -17.78
CA GLY A 630 46.51 -7.83 -17.66
C GLY A 630 46.33 -8.36 -16.25
N VAL A 631 47.00 -7.83 -15.26
CA VAL A 631 46.93 -8.25 -13.86
C VAL A 631 46.01 -7.26 -13.08
N LEU A 632 45.08 -7.78 -12.30
CA LEU A 632 44.20 -6.98 -11.46
C LEU A 632 44.82 -6.77 -10.08
N GLU A 633 45.09 -5.51 -9.72
CA GLU A 633 45.81 -5.13 -8.50
C GLU A 633 44.95 -4.19 -7.62
N ASP A 634 44.95 -4.45 -6.31
CA ASP A 634 44.30 -3.57 -5.32
C ASP A 634 45.17 -2.33 -5.13
N LYS A 635 44.61 -1.14 -5.37
CA LYS A 635 45.36 0.13 -5.27
C LYS A 635 44.81 1.11 -4.25
N LEU A 636 43.47 1.22 -4.10
CA LEU A 636 42.88 2.15 -3.15
C LEU A 636 41.85 1.45 -2.26
N LYS A 637 41.78 1.91 -1.01
CA LYS A 637 40.79 1.47 -0.01
C LYS A 637 40.02 2.70 0.50
N LEU A 638 38.72 2.74 0.22
CA LEU A 638 37.90 3.89 0.54
C LEU A 638 36.74 3.49 1.49
N PRO A 639 36.17 4.42 2.25
CA PRO A 639 35.03 4.16 3.13
C PRO A 639 33.83 3.57 2.37
N LYS A 640 33.14 2.61 2.98
CA LYS A 640 32.00 1.90 2.38
C LYS A 640 30.86 2.85 1.99
N GLU A 641 30.67 3.94 2.72
CA GLU A 641 29.65 4.96 2.51
C GLU A 641 29.77 5.61 1.13
N LEU A 642 30.97 5.71 0.59
CA LEU A 642 31.23 6.30 -0.73
C LEU A 642 30.79 5.40 -1.91
N HIS A 643 30.59 4.08 -1.69
CA HIS A 643 30.26 3.15 -2.76
C HIS A 643 28.99 3.56 -3.50
N LYS A 644 27.90 3.78 -2.76
CA LYS A 644 26.62 4.14 -3.34
C LYS A 644 26.71 5.44 -4.16
N LEU A 645 27.50 6.41 -3.67
CA LEU A 645 27.69 7.69 -4.32
C LEU A 645 28.49 7.56 -5.62
N TYR A 646 29.57 6.76 -5.62
CA TYR A 646 30.33 6.49 -6.83
C TYR A 646 29.53 5.71 -7.87
N ILE A 647 28.80 4.68 -7.48
CA ILE A 647 27.94 3.93 -8.40
C ILE A 647 26.84 4.83 -9.00
N GLN A 648 26.24 5.69 -8.21
CA GLN A 648 25.25 6.66 -8.71
C GLN A 648 25.89 7.64 -9.70
N HIS A 649 27.11 8.10 -9.39
CA HIS A 649 27.87 9.01 -10.26
C HIS A 649 28.21 8.36 -11.60
N ILE A 650 28.71 7.11 -11.58
CA ILE A 650 28.99 6.33 -12.80
C ILE A 650 27.73 6.12 -13.64
N LYS A 651 26.64 5.71 -13.00
CA LYS A 651 25.36 5.50 -13.70
C LYS A 651 24.88 6.77 -14.43
N ASN A 652 25.02 7.90 -13.79
CA ASN A 652 24.65 9.19 -14.38
C ASN A 652 25.55 9.54 -15.58
N LEU A 653 26.88 9.41 -15.42
CA LEU A 653 27.83 9.65 -16.49
C LEU A 653 27.57 8.76 -17.71
N ALA A 654 27.26 7.51 -17.44
CA ALA A 654 26.99 6.50 -18.47
C ALA A 654 25.56 6.50 -19.02
N GLY A 655 24.66 7.36 -18.47
CA GLY A 655 23.25 7.40 -18.84
C GLY A 655 22.44 6.18 -18.41
N LEU A 656 22.87 5.51 -17.32
CA LEU A 656 22.24 4.31 -16.76
C LEU A 656 21.14 4.66 -15.76
N ASN A 657 20.23 3.72 -15.53
CA ASN A 657 19.18 3.91 -14.54
C ASN A 657 19.71 3.76 -13.11
N VAL A 658 19.74 4.87 -12.37
CA VAL A 658 20.26 4.95 -11.01
C VAL A 658 19.42 4.15 -10.00
N GLN A 659 18.13 4.00 -10.25
CA GLN A 659 17.17 3.35 -9.35
C GLN A 659 17.21 1.81 -9.42
N VAL A 660 17.72 1.29 -10.50
CA VAL A 660 17.81 -0.16 -10.73
C VAL A 660 19.13 -0.68 -10.17
N THR A 661 19.06 -1.54 -9.15
CA THR A 661 20.24 -2.06 -8.42
C THR A 661 20.44 -3.57 -8.56
N ASP A 662 19.46 -4.28 -9.07
CA ASP A 662 19.34 -5.74 -9.07
C ASP A 662 19.57 -6.38 -10.45
N ILE A 663 19.85 -5.59 -11.48
CA ILE A 663 20.18 -6.08 -12.82
C ILE A 663 21.47 -5.43 -13.34
N VAL A 664 22.15 -6.14 -14.23
CA VAL A 664 23.33 -5.64 -14.94
C VAL A 664 22.91 -4.52 -15.90
N GLN A 665 23.64 -3.42 -15.88
CA GLN A 665 23.45 -2.28 -16.77
C GLN A 665 24.74 -1.95 -17.49
N GLU A 666 24.66 -1.58 -18.76
CA GLU A 666 25.79 -1.16 -19.59
C GLU A 666 25.56 0.26 -20.13
N GLY A 667 26.61 1.06 -20.17
CA GLY A 667 26.57 2.44 -20.67
C GLY A 667 27.94 2.96 -21.04
N ARG A 668 28.02 4.18 -21.62
CA ARG A 668 29.27 4.77 -22.09
C ARG A 668 29.38 6.23 -21.68
N PHE A 669 30.57 6.65 -21.31
CA PHE A 669 30.93 8.06 -21.16
C PHE A 669 32.37 8.28 -21.65
N LYS A 670 32.73 9.53 -21.97
CA LYS A 670 34.04 9.90 -22.47
C LYS A 670 34.93 10.40 -21.32
N VAL A 671 36.19 10.00 -21.32
CA VAL A 671 37.23 10.59 -20.47
C VAL A 671 38.20 11.32 -21.38
N THR A 672 38.45 12.60 -21.09
CA THR A 672 39.39 13.43 -21.84
C THR A 672 40.46 13.94 -20.89
N GLU A 673 41.70 13.96 -21.33
CA GLU A 673 42.85 14.58 -20.65
C GLU A 673 43.08 15.95 -21.27
N GLU A 674 43.19 17.02 -20.41
CA GLU A 674 43.56 18.39 -20.80
C GLU A 674 44.85 18.81 -20.13
#